data_4397a3518225f84515d1a73068fe7534
#
_entry.id   4397a3518225f84515d1a73068fe7534
#
_cell.length_a   1.000
_cell.length_b   1.000
_cell.length_c   1.000
_cell.angle_alpha   90.00
_cell.angle_beta   90.00
_cell.angle_gamma   90.00
#
_symmetry.space_group_name_H-M   'P 1'
#
loop_
_entity.id
_entity.type
_entity.pdbx_description
1 polymer ?
#
loop_
_entity_poly.entity_id
_entity_poly.type
_entity_poly.pdbx_seq_one_letter_code
_entity_poly.pdbx_strand_id
1 'polypeptide(L)'
;MNESKFVKLSATVFMIVLTAQPIMGQVTVRETSTSIPTYLVGNPELTPYFFTGRTYQGAAGHVYPYPIYDNLTDDRVDRDYKYITLENEYTEIGVLPEIGGRIFSAVDKKNGYNFFYRQHVIRPALIGMIGSWISGGVEWNVPHHHRASSTLNAGYQVTENTDGSKTIWIGETELRQRLKWDIALTMYPGKSYIEAKFIMQNRTPVMQTFLYWANVSVHANKDYQVQFPPHTEFGTSHSKTQYTDWPVTRVGSEDNLDTSWWKNWKGSNSTFAVNYTDDFLSGYDYGADAGTIHYANHHLVPGKKFFLWGTESVWNDMLTEDDGAYLELMVGTLSDNQPDYSWIGPNEVRVSTQYWYPIKGIGGAKEATLEGAVNLERTSPDEMLVGFNVTSSHENAKILVKAGDQVLLETTLGITPDNPWRQTFTIPSTVADRDLYAGIYNSDGVELVGYSPREDENIERPHPADRPKNPSEYATVEELLLAGQRLEEFHNARVSPLPYYEEALKRDPQNSRVNVNLGIHYARMAQWGKAEGYLQTAYQRLTGLHYMPDVAKTGVIYHTNPKDGEMLYYLGVVSQALGKDKEAESFYWKSAWYPGFQSPSYSALAQIYWKQGKKAKALEAIDNSIDLSGKSTVSKFYKAHFLAKSGRADEARTLLKENISFDPLDWLSRIELARLDEDSDALDMIISHMGIPLQEIIEASTYYNNIGAYTEAVELLDYAMAHGAPYSSTPMQHEAVEPFTASPLLNYMAGYYTHLSGDVSKSVSYYKKAAAMSSDYCFPSRIEEQRMLEDAIKMNPSDYKAHYYLGNLLYFYEQKDAAIEQWKESVALYPKFGIALRNLGFATDKHIGDKAMAAEWYRKAIAADPAEPKYFQELDIIEEAMKLPSSQRLAHMDKNKKTIFKS
;
A
#
# COMPACT_ATOMS: atom_id res chain seq x y z
N MET A 1 77.05 -0.20 -53.08
CA MET A 1 76.89 -1.58 -52.63
C MET A 1 76.04 -1.53 -51.44
N ASN A 2 74.77 -1.71 -51.64
CA ASN A 2 73.82 -2.18 -50.63
C ASN A 2 72.46 -2.43 -51.30
N GLU A 3 72.09 -3.66 -51.35
CA GLU A 3 70.81 -4.13 -51.91
C GLU A 3 69.71 -3.91 -50.92
N SER A 4 68.60 -3.25 -51.33
CA SER A 4 67.42 -3.11 -50.60
C SER A 4 66.41 -4.22 -51.01
N LYS A 5 66.06 -5.11 -50.08
CA LYS A 5 65.04 -6.11 -50.27
C LYS A 5 63.60 -5.51 -50.13
N PHE A 6 62.80 -5.48 -51.16
CA PHE A 6 61.38 -5.19 -51.16
C PHE A 6 60.67 -6.38 -50.62
N VAL A 7 59.91 -6.21 -49.49
CA VAL A 7 58.93 -7.15 -48.98
C VAL A 7 57.61 -6.72 -49.55
N LYS A 8 56.99 -7.56 -50.38
CA LYS A 8 55.56 -7.42 -50.83
C LYS A 8 54.59 -7.81 -49.67
N LEU A 9 53.89 -6.84 -49.16
CA LEU A 9 52.74 -7.10 -48.25
C LEU A 9 51.51 -7.35 -49.08
N SER A 10 51.00 -8.60 -49.06
CA SER A 10 49.68 -8.93 -49.59
C SER A 10 48.61 -8.53 -48.60
N ALA A 11 47.83 -7.50 -48.92
CA ALA A 11 46.65 -7.11 -48.14
C ALA A 11 45.50 -8.08 -48.49
N THR A 12 45.18 -8.98 -47.57
CA THR A 12 43.94 -9.77 -47.60
C THR A 12 42.81 -8.91 -47.03
N VAL A 13 41.92 -8.44 -47.89
CA VAL A 13 40.69 -7.75 -47.44
C VAL A 13 39.72 -8.81 -46.87
N PHE A 14 39.58 -8.82 -45.54
CA PHE A 14 38.48 -9.51 -44.88
C PHE A 14 37.21 -8.68 -45.06
N MET A 15 36.31 -9.13 -45.92
CA MET A 15 34.93 -8.61 -46.01
C MET A 15 34.17 -9.14 -44.81
N ILE A 16 34.06 -8.30 -43.76
CA ILE A 16 33.14 -8.55 -42.64
C ILE A 16 31.73 -8.34 -43.21
N VAL A 17 31.02 -9.43 -43.52
CA VAL A 17 29.57 -9.38 -43.72
C VAL A 17 28.95 -9.13 -42.35
N LEU A 18 28.70 -7.86 -42.02
CA LEU A 18 27.80 -7.48 -40.96
C LEU A 18 26.41 -7.95 -41.40
N THR A 19 25.96 -9.09 -40.87
CA THR A 19 24.54 -9.43 -40.83
C THR A 19 23.91 -8.39 -39.94
N ALA A 20 23.17 -7.45 -40.51
CA ALA A 20 22.29 -6.54 -39.74
C ALA A 20 21.27 -7.43 -39.03
N GLN A 21 21.51 -7.73 -37.76
CA GLN A 21 20.45 -8.14 -36.88
C GLN A 21 19.46 -6.97 -36.87
N PRO A 22 18.14 -7.22 -36.95
CA PRO A 22 17.18 -6.16 -36.75
C PRO A 22 17.50 -5.51 -35.41
N ILE A 23 17.71 -4.19 -35.40
CA ILE A 23 17.89 -3.43 -34.19
C ILE A 23 16.55 -3.59 -33.44
N MET A 24 16.50 -4.47 -32.46
CA MET A 24 15.38 -4.50 -31.51
C MET A 24 15.26 -3.09 -30.94
N GLY A 25 14.04 -2.56 -30.87
CA GLY A 25 13.77 -1.22 -30.34
C GLY A 25 14.44 -1.04 -28.99
N GLN A 26 15.01 0.11 -28.76
CA GLN A 26 15.71 0.43 -27.52
C GLN A 26 14.69 0.99 -26.52
N VAL A 27 14.66 0.45 -25.29
CA VAL A 27 13.96 1.11 -24.18
C VAL A 27 14.79 2.29 -23.68
N THR A 28 14.16 3.46 -23.59
CA THR A 28 14.80 4.68 -23.06
C THR A 28 14.10 5.16 -21.80
N VAL A 29 14.88 5.73 -20.88
CA VAL A 29 14.41 6.45 -19.70
C VAL A 29 14.95 7.86 -19.76
N ARG A 30 14.11 8.84 -19.48
CA ARG A 30 14.50 10.24 -19.35
C ARG A 30 13.91 10.83 -18.08
N GLU A 31 14.75 11.40 -17.25
CA GLU A 31 14.33 12.23 -16.12
C GLU A 31 14.33 13.70 -16.56
N THR A 32 13.19 14.35 -16.48
CA THR A 32 12.98 15.75 -16.90
C THR A 32 12.15 16.47 -15.86
N SER A 33 11.94 17.77 -16.08
CA SER A 33 10.93 18.53 -15.38
C SER A 33 9.79 18.86 -16.35
N THR A 34 8.55 18.82 -15.84
CA THR A 34 7.37 19.24 -16.61
C THR A 34 6.55 20.20 -15.80
N SER A 35 6.09 21.29 -16.44
CA SER A 35 5.25 22.29 -15.82
C SER A 35 3.78 21.91 -15.99
N ILE A 36 3.04 21.80 -14.87
CA ILE A 36 1.62 21.43 -14.88
C ILE A 36 0.83 22.47 -14.09
N PRO A 37 -0.26 23.03 -14.66
CA PRO A 37 -1.18 23.89 -13.92
C PRO A 37 -1.71 23.14 -12.69
N THR A 38 -1.56 23.72 -11.51
CA THR A 38 -1.83 23.07 -10.22
C THR A 38 -2.66 23.97 -9.33
N TYR A 39 -3.78 23.47 -8.81
CA TYR A 39 -4.52 24.08 -7.74
C TYR A 39 -3.83 23.78 -6.41
N LEU A 40 -3.49 24.86 -5.68
CA LEU A 40 -2.69 24.74 -4.48
C LEU A 40 -3.51 24.23 -3.29
N VAL A 41 -2.85 23.51 -2.40
CA VAL A 41 -3.36 23.18 -1.06
C VAL A 41 -2.64 24.02 -0.01
N GLY A 42 -3.35 24.44 1.03
CA GLY A 42 -2.76 25.12 2.16
C GLY A 42 -1.89 24.19 3.01
N ASN A 43 -1.30 24.76 4.06
CA ASN A 43 -0.51 23.96 4.99
C ASN A 43 -1.38 22.89 5.67
N PRO A 44 -0.84 21.70 5.92
CA PRO A 44 -1.55 20.69 6.67
C PRO A 44 -1.82 21.11 8.11
N GLU A 45 -2.83 20.53 8.73
CA GLU A 45 -3.21 20.78 10.12
C GLU A 45 -2.10 20.42 11.11
N LEU A 46 -1.83 21.28 12.06
CA LEU A 46 -0.87 21.03 13.15
C LEU A 46 -1.41 20.09 14.23
N THR A 47 -2.73 19.97 14.34
CA THR A 47 -3.38 19.16 15.36
C THR A 47 -3.38 17.68 14.97
N PRO A 48 -3.08 16.76 15.92
CA PRO A 48 -3.17 15.33 15.62
C PRO A 48 -4.63 14.93 15.39
N TYR A 49 -4.85 14.20 14.29
CA TYR A 49 -6.16 13.75 13.87
C TYR A 49 -6.30 12.24 14.09
N PHE A 50 -6.79 11.88 15.27
CA PHE A 50 -6.97 10.45 15.61
C PHE A 50 -8.14 9.80 14.85
N PHE A 51 -9.19 10.59 14.55
CA PHE A 51 -10.35 10.13 13.83
C PHE A 51 -11.07 11.30 13.14
N THR A 52 -11.40 11.17 11.86
CA THR A 52 -12.08 12.24 11.09
C THR A 52 -13.60 12.23 11.19
N GLY A 53 -14.19 11.21 11.79
CA GLY A 53 -15.65 10.99 11.75
C GLY A 53 -16.16 10.45 10.41
N ARG A 54 -15.33 10.38 9.37
CA ARG A 54 -15.68 9.79 8.07
C ARG A 54 -15.47 8.30 8.11
N THR A 55 -16.51 7.53 7.77
CA THR A 55 -16.35 6.15 7.34
C THR A 55 -16.31 6.16 5.83
N TYR A 56 -15.14 6.07 5.25
CA TYR A 56 -14.98 6.12 3.81
C TYR A 56 -15.01 4.70 3.25
N GLN A 57 -15.93 4.42 2.34
CA GLN A 57 -16.12 3.10 1.71
C GLN A 57 -16.03 1.90 2.71
N GLY A 58 -16.51 2.09 3.93
CA GLY A 58 -16.43 1.07 4.97
C GLY A 58 -15.17 1.09 5.85
N ALA A 59 -14.14 1.86 5.48
CA ALA A 59 -12.95 2.01 6.32
C ALA A 59 -13.15 3.07 7.40
N ALA A 60 -12.54 2.89 8.57
CA ALA A 60 -12.48 3.91 9.60
C ALA A 60 -11.52 5.03 9.17
N GLY A 61 -11.94 6.29 9.33
CA GLY A 61 -11.16 7.45 8.95
C GLY A 61 -10.06 7.76 9.96
N HIS A 62 -9.06 6.89 10.10
CA HIS A 62 -7.90 7.11 10.95
C HIS A 62 -6.80 7.82 10.16
N VAL A 63 -6.59 9.11 10.43
CA VAL A 63 -5.56 9.93 9.78
C VAL A 63 -4.22 9.79 10.47
N TYR A 64 -4.18 9.85 11.81
CA TYR A 64 -2.95 9.73 12.58
C TYR A 64 -2.11 8.51 12.17
N PRO A 65 -0.82 8.61 11.96
CA PRO A 65 0.12 9.70 12.28
C PRO A 65 0.37 10.70 11.15
N TYR A 66 -0.44 10.71 10.13
CA TYR A 66 -0.34 11.73 9.09
C TYR A 66 -0.99 13.04 9.51
N PRO A 67 -0.48 14.20 9.12
CA PRO A 67 -1.25 15.44 9.17
C PRO A 67 -2.37 15.41 8.13
N ILE A 68 -3.45 16.15 8.34
CA ILE A 68 -4.54 16.25 7.38
C ILE A 68 -4.29 17.39 6.39
N TYR A 69 -4.54 17.16 5.10
CA TYR A 69 -4.40 18.11 4.00
C TYR A 69 -5.79 18.41 3.45
N ASP A 70 -6.61 19.15 4.19
CA ASP A 70 -7.99 19.46 3.81
C ASP A 70 -8.23 20.92 3.44
N ASN A 71 -7.21 21.77 3.51
CA ASN A 71 -7.28 23.17 3.11
C ASN A 71 -7.04 23.29 1.60
N LEU A 72 -8.09 23.04 0.78
CA LEU A 72 -8.05 23.22 -0.67
C LEU A 72 -8.26 24.69 -1.01
N THR A 73 -7.56 25.18 -2.04
CA THR A 73 -7.70 26.55 -2.55
C THR A 73 -8.12 26.57 -4.01
N ASP A 74 -8.57 27.73 -4.49
CA ASP A 74 -8.80 27.99 -5.91
C ASP A 74 -7.60 28.70 -6.58
N ASP A 75 -6.47 28.79 -5.88
CA ASP A 75 -5.24 29.38 -6.41
C ASP A 75 -4.59 28.40 -7.39
N ARG A 76 -4.65 28.73 -8.69
CA ARG A 76 -4.06 27.95 -9.77
C ARG A 76 -2.77 28.58 -10.24
N VAL A 77 -1.69 27.83 -10.18
CA VAL A 77 -0.35 28.23 -10.63
C VAL A 77 0.32 27.12 -11.43
N ASP A 78 1.26 27.49 -12.28
CA ASP A 78 2.10 26.49 -12.92
C ASP A 78 3.17 26.00 -11.93
N ARG A 79 3.28 24.68 -11.76
CA ARG A 79 4.27 24.03 -10.91
C ARG A 79 5.11 23.06 -11.73
N ASP A 80 6.39 23.07 -11.46
CA ASP A 80 7.33 22.13 -12.06
C ASP A 80 7.39 20.87 -11.24
N TYR A 81 7.23 19.72 -11.92
CA TYR A 81 7.28 18.38 -11.34
C TYR A 81 8.39 17.57 -11.98
N LYS A 82 9.07 16.75 -11.18
CA LYS A 82 9.93 15.71 -11.72
C LYS A 82 9.09 14.73 -12.54
N TYR A 83 9.50 14.50 -13.77
CA TYR A 83 8.79 13.66 -14.73
C TYR A 83 9.73 12.62 -15.30
N ILE A 84 9.45 11.33 -15.03
CA ILE A 84 10.25 10.23 -15.53
C ILE A 84 9.50 9.57 -16.66
N THR A 85 10.06 9.67 -17.87
CA THR A 85 9.52 9.01 -19.08
C THR A 85 10.20 7.68 -19.28
N LEU A 86 9.43 6.63 -19.50
CA LEU A 86 9.88 5.30 -19.93
C LEU A 86 9.20 4.99 -21.24
N GLU A 87 9.97 4.71 -22.31
CA GLU A 87 9.43 4.48 -23.65
C GLU A 87 10.21 3.44 -24.45
N ASN A 88 9.52 2.79 -25.37
CA ASN A 88 10.08 1.99 -26.44
C ASN A 88 9.45 2.39 -27.78
N GLU A 89 9.57 1.53 -28.79
CA GLU A 89 9.00 1.78 -30.12
C GLU A 89 7.48 1.90 -30.17
N TYR A 90 6.74 1.25 -29.22
CA TYR A 90 5.27 1.14 -29.26
C TYR A 90 4.58 2.07 -28.27
N THR A 91 5.10 2.14 -27.06
CA THR A 91 4.43 2.81 -25.94
C THR A 91 5.36 3.77 -25.21
N GLU A 92 4.76 4.79 -24.58
CA GLU A 92 5.42 5.73 -23.69
C GLU A 92 4.58 5.88 -22.43
N ILE A 93 5.23 5.85 -21.24
CA ILE A 93 4.62 6.24 -19.98
C ILE A 93 5.40 7.37 -19.32
N GLY A 94 4.67 8.22 -18.60
CA GLY A 94 5.23 9.27 -17.76
C GLY A 94 4.84 9.08 -16.30
N VAL A 95 5.80 9.16 -15.40
CA VAL A 95 5.63 8.94 -13.96
C VAL A 95 5.96 10.20 -13.19
N LEU A 96 5.13 10.54 -12.19
CA LEU A 96 5.32 11.64 -11.25
C LEU A 96 5.67 11.08 -9.85
N PRO A 97 6.96 10.98 -9.49
CA PRO A 97 7.34 10.55 -8.13
C PRO A 97 6.78 11.45 -7.04
N GLU A 98 6.76 12.75 -7.28
CA GLU A 98 6.33 13.79 -6.32
C GLU A 98 4.81 13.81 -6.05
N ILE A 99 4.03 13.06 -6.84
CA ILE A 99 2.58 12.90 -6.64
C ILE A 99 2.27 11.42 -6.46
N GLY A 100 2.73 10.86 -5.36
CA GLY A 100 2.46 9.47 -4.98
C GLY A 100 3.05 8.42 -5.91
N GLY A 101 3.98 8.77 -6.81
CA GLY A 101 4.59 7.84 -7.75
C GLY A 101 3.61 7.33 -8.81
N ARG A 102 2.56 8.09 -9.16
CA ARG A 102 1.57 7.67 -10.15
C ARG A 102 2.10 7.64 -11.57
N ILE A 103 1.58 6.75 -12.39
CA ILE A 103 1.69 6.90 -13.84
C ILE A 103 0.73 8.03 -14.22
N PHE A 104 1.27 9.12 -14.78
CA PHE A 104 0.49 10.30 -15.13
C PHE A 104 -0.02 10.26 -16.58
N SER A 105 0.72 9.60 -17.47
CA SER A 105 0.33 9.40 -18.86
C SER A 105 0.78 8.03 -19.36
N ALA A 106 0.02 7.48 -20.32
CA ALA A 106 0.41 6.29 -21.05
C ALA A 106 -0.15 6.42 -22.49
N VAL A 107 0.73 6.39 -23.47
CA VAL A 107 0.41 6.68 -24.87
C VAL A 107 0.79 5.52 -25.77
N ASP A 108 -0.13 5.09 -26.62
CA ASP A 108 0.15 4.29 -27.81
C ASP A 108 0.75 5.23 -28.88
N LYS A 109 2.03 5.04 -29.18
CA LYS A 109 2.78 5.94 -30.09
C LYS A 109 2.28 5.88 -31.54
N LYS A 110 1.57 4.81 -31.92
CA LYS A 110 1.07 4.63 -33.30
C LYS A 110 -0.07 5.59 -33.62
N ASN A 111 -1.04 5.72 -32.72
CA ASN A 111 -2.27 6.49 -32.96
C ASN A 111 -2.40 7.68 -31.99
N GLY A 112 -1.50 7.84 -31.04
CA GLY A 112 -1.56 8.89 -30.01
C GLY A 112 -2.64 8.65 -28.95
N TYR A 113 -3.24 7.47 -28.87
CA TYR A 113 -4.28 7.14 -27.90
C TYR A 113 -3.70 7.08 -26.48
N ASN A 114 -4.27 7.91 -25.57
CA ASN A 114 -3.97 7.83 -24.16
C ASN A 114 -4.74 6.66 -23.55
N PHE A 115 -4.09 5.51 -23.38
CA PHE A 115 -4.73 4.34 -22.80
C PHE A 115 -4.81 4.36 -21.27
N PHE A 116 -4.22 5.40 -20.63
CA PHE A 116 -4.55 5.86 -19.29
C PHE A 116 -4.99 7.32 -19.34
N TYR A 117 -5.80 7.74 -18.38
CA TYR A 117 -6.33 9.09 -18.32
C TYR A 117 -5.21 10.09 -18.08
N ARG A 118 -4.95 10.96 -19.03
CA ARG A 118 -4.01 12.06 -18.89
C ARG A 118 -4.78 13.36 -18.61
N GLN A 119 -4.52 13.95 -17.46
CA GLN A 119 -5.01 15.27 -17.10
C GLN A 119 -4.01 16.35 -17.47
N HIS A 120 -4.50 17.53 -17.93
CA HIS A 120 -3.66 18.70 -18.14
C HIS A 120 -3.51 19.54 -16.88
N VAL A 121 -4.28 19.26 -15.81
CA VAL A 121 -4.31 20.02 -14.56
C VAL A 121 -4.22 19.08 -13.36
N ILE A 122 -3.57 19.52 -12.29
CA ILE A 122 -3.64 18.86 -10.99
C ILE A 122 -4.62 19.62 -10.12
N ARG A 123 -5.79 19.02 -9.85
CA ARG A 123 -6.86 19.62 -9.05
C ARG A 123 -7.26 18.68 -7.91
N PRO A 124 -6.85 18.97 -6.66
CA PRO A 124 -7.17 18.14 -5.49
C PRO A 124 -8.66 18.19 -5.13
N ALA A 125 -9.17 17.06 -4.61
CA ALA A 125 -10.50 16.94 -4.00
C ALA A 125 -10.38 16.30 -2.61
N LEU A 126 -11.37 16.53 -1.72
CA LEU A 126 -11.41 15.96 -0.37
C LEU A 126 -11.99 14.53 -0.39
N ILE A 127 -11.24 13.60 -1.00
CA ILE A 127 -11.63 12.20 -1.16
C ILE A 127 -10.67 11.27 -0.42
N GLY A 128 -9.37 11.60 -0.38
CA GLY A 128 -8.33 10.80 0.26
C GLY A 128 -8.45 10.72 1.77
N MET A 129 -7.72 9.79 2.36
CA MET A 129 -7.73 9.55 3.81
C MET A 129 -7.24 10.77 4.60
N ILE A 130 -6.22 11.45 4.11
CA ILE A 130 -5.67 12.66 4.74
C ILE A 130 -6.28 13.95 4.16
N GLY A 131 -7.35 13.86 3.38
CA GLY A 131 -8.03 14.98 2.73
C GLY A 131 -7.78 15.01 1.24
N SER A 132 -6.71 15.63 0.78
CA SER A 132 -6.41 15.81 -0.63
C SER A 132 -6.24 14.49 -1.40
N TRP A 133 -6.84 14.45 -2.57
CA TRP A 133 -6.73 13.36 -3.55
C TRP A 133 -6.83 13.95 -4.94
N ILE A 134 -6.15 13.38 -5.91
CA ILE A 134 -6.23 13.78 -7.32
C ILE A 134 -6.67 12.62 -8.21
N SER A 135 -7.46 12.94 -9.24
CA SER A 135 -7.86 12.01 -10.29
C SER A 135 -6.78 11.85 -11.36
N GLY A 136 -6.97 10.92 -12.28
CA GLY A 136 -6.12 10.72 -13.45
C GLY A 136 -4.96 9.74 -13.27
N GLY A 137 -4.50 9.17 -14.38
CA GLY A 137 -3.41 8.22 -14.42
C GLY A 137 -3.66 6.92 -13.67
N VAL A 138 -2.64 6.41 -13.01
CA VAL A 138 -2.73 5.21 -12.14
C VAL A 138 -2.36 5.58 -10.72
N GLU A 139 -3.30 5.46 -9.81
CA GLU A 139 -3.09 5.57 -8.37
C GLU A 139 -2.82 4.17 -7.77
N TRP A 140 -1.78 4.07 -6.92
CA TRP A 140 -1.44 2.86 -6.18
C TRP A 140 -2.11 2.88 -4.81
N ASN A 141 -3.22 2.16 -4.64
CA ASN A 141 -3.93 2.05 -3.37
C ASN A 141 -3.35 0.92 -2.54
N VAL A 142 -2.42 1.26 -1.67
CA VAL A 142 -1.64 0.34 -0.83
C VAL A 142 -1.05 1.09 0.38
N PRO A 143 -0.90 0.49 1.56
CA PRO A 143 -1.44 -0.80 1.99
C PRO A 143 -2.93 -0.73 2.32
N HIS A 144 -3.51 0.43 2.38
CA HIS A 144 -4.92 0.66 2.62
C HIS A 144 -5.48 1.66 1.62
N HIS A 145 -6.78 1.59 1.43
CA HIS A 145 -7.63 2.38 0.58
C HIS A 145 -7.19 3.84 0.42
N HIS A 146 -7.25 4.41 -0.79
CA HIS A 146 -6.71 5.72 -1.16
C HIS A 146 -5.56 6.10 -0.27
N ARG A 147 -4.39 5.53 -0.58
CA ARG A 147 -3.19 5.66 0.25
C ARG A 147 -3.03 7.08 0.81
N ALA A 148 -2.72 7.18 2.10
CA ALA A 148 -2.54 8.48 2.76
C ALA A 148 -1.51 9.37 2.06
N SER A 149 -0.42 8.78 1.57
CA SER A 149 0.66 9.45 0.84
C SER A 149 0.42 9.56 -0.68
N SER A 150 -0.80 9.34 -1.20
CA SER A 150 -1.07 9.35 -2.64
C SER A 150 -0.82 10.69 -3.35
N THR A 151 -0.70 11.77 -2.58
CA THR A 151 -0.39 13.12 -3.05
C THR A 151 0.95 13.65 -2.51
N LEU A 152 1.73 12.81 -1.83
CA LEU A 152 3.05 13.11 -1.31
C LEU A 152 4.14 12.47 -2.17
N ASN A 153 5.39 12.83 -1.93
CA ASN A 153 6.53 12.22 -2.62
C ASN A 153 6.62 10.72 -2.32
N ALA A 154 6.82 9.91 -3.34
CA ALA A 154 7.21 8.51 -3.24
C ALA A 154 8.71 8.36 -3.53
N GLY A 155 9.37 7.42 -2.88
CA GLY A 155 10.73 7.05 -3.22
C GLY A 155 10.81 6.43 -4.61
N TYR A 156 11.91 6.67 -5.33
CA TYR A 156 12.07 6.12 -6.67
C TYR A 156 13.51 5.74 -6.97
N GLN A 157 13.66 4.80 -7.90
CA GLN A 157 14.93 4.43 -8.53
C GLN A 157 14.69 4.00 -9.99
N VAL A 158 15.72 4.16 -10.82
CA VAL A 158 15.72 3.64 -12.18
C VAL A 158 16.79 2.57 -12.31
N THR A 159 16.46 1.44 -12.94
CA THR A 159 17.41 0.36 -13.20
C THR A 159 17.39 -0.05 -14.66
N GLU A 160 18.57 -0.42 -15.18
CA GLU A 160 18.73 -1.04 -16.48
C GLU A 160 18.98 -2.54 -16.29
N ASN A 161 18.22 -3.36 -17.01
CA ASN A 161 18.29 -4.80 -16.88
C ASN A 161 19.17 -5.41 -18.01
N THR A 162 19.69 -6.61 -17.78
CA THR A 162 20.62 -7.28 -18.71
C THR A 162 19.98 -7.69 -20.04
N ASP A 163 18.65 -7.79 -20.09
CA ASP A 163 17.85 -8.09 -21.28
C ASP A 163 17.50 -6.85 -22.13
N GLY A 164 18.02 -5.68 -21.74
CA GLY A 164 17.75 -4.40 -22.40
C GLY A 164 16.47 -3.71 -21.95
N SER A 165 15.68 -4.34 -21.07
CA SER A 165 14.54 -3.69 -20.43
C SER A 165 15.01 -2.65 -19.41
N LYS A 166 14.16 -1.67 -19.12
CA LYS A 166 14.39 -0.68 -18.06
C LYS A 166 13.21 -0.61 -17.13
N THR A 167 13.50 -0.31 -15.87
CA THR A 167 12.51 -0.31 -14.81
C THR A 167 12.55 0.99 -14.01
N ILE A 168 11.38 1.60 -13.81
CA ILE A 168 11.15 2.64 -12.79
C ILE A 168 10.60 1.96 -11.56
N TRP A 169 11.28 2.10 -10.44
CA TRP A 169 10.84 1.63 -9.13
C TRP A 169 10.23 2.78 -8.36
N ILE A 170 9.11 2.53 -7.70
CA ILE A 170 8.38 3.48 -6.86
C ILE A 170 7.98 2.76 -5.59
N GLY A 171 8.16 3.39 -4.45
CA GLY A 171 7.77 2.76 -3.18
C GLY A 171 8.04 3.63 -1.96
N GLU A 172 7.61 3.14 -0.82
CA GLU A 172 7.81 3.74 0.50
C GLU A 172 7.56 2.74 1.62
N THR A 173 7.96 3.10 2.84
CA THR A 173 7.49 2.45 4.06
C THR A 173 6.35 3.27 4.65
N GLU A 174 5.13 2.73 4.65
CA GLU A 174 3.93 3.42 5.13
C GLU A 174 3.96 3.63 6.65
N LEU A 175 3.50 4.80 7.13
CA LEU A 175 3.71 5.22 8.51
C LEU A 175 2.90 4.43 9.55
N ARG A 176 1.66 4.00 9.23
CA ARG A 176 0.76 3.38 10.23
C ARG A 176 1.02 1.91 10.43
N GLN A 177 1.02 1.14 9.34
CA GLN A 177 1.27 -0.30 9.36
C GLN A 177 2.75 -0.64 9.27
N ARG A 178 3.58 0.33 8.85
CA ARG A 178 5.02 0.16 8.62
C ARG A 178 5.31 -0.96 7.60
N LEU A 179 4.38 -1.14 6.67
CA LEU A 179 4.55 -2.04 5.54
C LEU A 179 5.35 -1.33 4.45
N LYS A 180 6.40 -2.00 3.97
CA LYS A 180 7.13 -1.53 2.80
C LYS A 180 6.47 -2.09 1.55
N TRP A 181 6.16 -1.21 0.61
CA TRP A 181 5.61 -1.60 -0.69
C TRP A 181 6.41 -0.96 -1.82
N ASP A 182 6.53 -1.68 -2.92
CA ASP A 182 7.18 -1.24 -4.13
C ASP A 182 6.40 -1.64 -5.37
N ILE A 183 6.42 -0.79 -6.39
CA ILE A 183 5.96 -1.05 -7.74
C ILE A 183 7.14 -0.90 -8.69
N ALA A 184 7.46 -1.95 -9.43
CA ALA A 184 8.46 -1.92 -10.49
C ALA A 184 7.74 -1.86 -11.84
N LEU A 185 7.86 -0.73 -12.53
CA LEU A 185 7.31 -0.50 -13.87
C LEU A 185 8.37 -0.80 -14.90
N THR A 186 8.22 -1.91 -15.62
CA THR A 186 9.22 -2.36 -16.60
C THR A 186 8.65 -2.33 -18.01
N MET A 187 9.45 -1.82 -18.94
CA MET A 187 9.20 -1.93 -20.38
C MET A 187 10.31 -2.71 -21.05
N TYR A 188 9.95 -3.48 -22.07
CA TYR A 188 10.82 -4.39 -22.78
C TYR A 188 11.02 -3.96 -24.23
N PRO A 189 12.21 -4.18 -24.82
CA PRO A 189 12.37 -4.05 -26.27
C PRO A 189 11.41 -4.96 -27.02
N GLY A 190 10.75 -4.46 -28.05
CA GLY A 190 9.89 -5.27 -28.91
C GLY A 190 8.53 -5.66 -28.35
N LYS A 191 8.14 -5.13 -27.17
CA LYS A 191 6.86 -5.43 -26.51
C LYS A 191 6.05 -4.17 -26.28
N SER A 192 4.74 -4.21 -26.53
CA SER A 192 3.84 -3.08 -26.32
C SER A 192 3.24 -3.00 -24.91
N TYR A 193 3.50 -3.97 -24.05
CA TYR A 193 2.98 -3.99 -22.69
C TYR A 193 3.91 -3.30 -21.69
N ILE A 194 3.32 -2.85 -20.60
CA ILE A 194 3.98 -2.40 -19.37
C ILE A 194 3.79 -3.50 -18.34
N GLU A 195 4.87 -3.99 -17.76
CA GLU A 195 4.83 -4.85 -16.58
C GLU A 195 4.82 -3.99 -15.31
N ALA A 196 3.92 -4.28 -14.37
CA ALA A 196 3.95 -3.73 -13.02
C ALA A 196 4.07 -4.88 -12.01
N LYS A 197 5.24 -4.99 -11.41
CA LYS A 197 5.51 -5.95 -10.34
C LYS A 197 5.30 -5.28 -9.00
N PHE A 198 4.36 -5.78 -8.21
CA PHE A 198 4.08 -5.35 -6.86
C PHE A 198 4.85 -6.21 -5.85
N ILE A 199 5.50 -5.56 -4.88
CA ILE A 199 6.17 -6.20 -3.76
C ILE A 199 5.64 -5.58 -2.47
N MET A 200 5.19 -6.43 -1.52
CA MET A 200 4.79 -6.02 -0.17
C MET A 200 5.65 -6.77 0.84
N GLN A 201 6.21 -6.05 1.81
CA GLN A 201 7.06 -6.61 2.86
C GLN A 201 6.55 -6.19 4.23
N ASN A 202 6.30 -7.16 5.11
CA ASN A 202 6.07 -6.88 6.52
C ASN A 202 7.37 -7.10 7.31
N ARG A 203 8.02 -5.99 7.65
CA ARG A 203 9.26 -5.98 8.43
C ARG A 203 9.02 -5.82 9.94
N THR A 204 7.74 -5.76 10.37
CA THR A 204 7.36 -5.63 11.78
C THR A 204 7.22 -6.98 12.47
N PRO A 205 7.28 -7.05 13.80
CA PRO A 205 7.13 -8.32 14.53
C PRO A 205 5.68 -8.78 14.67
N VAL A 206 4.72 -8.08 14.08
CA VAL A 206 3.29 -8.42 14.20
C VAL A 206 2.65 -8.59 12.84
N MET A 207 1.56 -9.35 12.78
CA MET A 207 0.76 -9.43 11.55
C MET A 207 0.14 -8.07 11.23
N GLN A 208 0.15 -7.70 9.97
CA GLN A 208 -0.44 -6.49 9.45
C GLN A 208 -1.51 -6.80 8.41
N THR A 209 -2.43 -5.86 8.22
CA THR A 209 -3.43 -5.94 7.16
C THR A 209 -2.99 -5.09 5.97
N PHE A 210 -3.30 -5.56 4.77
CA PHE A 210 -3.10 -4.77 3.55
C PHE A 210 -4.18 -5.07 2.51
N LEU A 211 -4.36 -4.14 1.61
CA LEU A 211 -4.94 -4.35 0.31
C LEU A 211 -4.02 -3.75 -0.76
N TYR A 212 -4.17 -4.20 -1.98
CA TYR A 212 -3.56 -3.59 -3.13
C TYR A 212 -4.58 -3.49 -4.28
N TRP A 213 -4.78 -2.26 -4.76
CA TRP A 213 -5.52 -1.95 -5.97
C TRP A 213 -4.74 -0.95 -6.81
N ALA A 214 -4.63 -1.20 -8.11
CA ALA A 214 -4.24 -0.19 -9.08
C ALA A 214 -5.51 0.49 -9.60
N ASN A 215 -5.69 1.76 -9.26
CA ASN A 215 -6.78 2.57 -9.78
C ASN A 215 -6.35 3.15 -11.12
N VAL A 216 -6.61 2.41 -12.18
CA VAL A 216 -6.28 2.81 -13.57
C VAL A 216 -7.42 3.63 -14.12
N SER A 217 -7.20 4.92 -14.31
CA SER A 217 -8.20 5.78 -14.95
C SER A 217 -8.04 5.81 -16.47
N VAL A 218 -9.16 5.92 -17.17
CA VAL A 218 -9.26 6.01 -18.62
C VAL A 218 -10.25 7.09 -19.02
N HIS A 219 -10.05 7.68 -20.21
CA HIS A 219 -11.01 8.62 -20.78
C HIS A 219 -12.27 7.88 -21.18
N ALA A 220 -13.42 8.32 -20.69
CA ALA A 220 -14.71 7.77 -21.04
C ALA A 220 -15.52 8.75 -21.93
N ASN A 221 -16.42 8.22 -22.73
CA ASN A 221 -17.38 8.94 -23.54
C ASN A 221 -18.58 8.04 -23.88
N LYS A 222 -19.54 8.57 -24.67
CA LYS A 222 -20.74 7.81 -25.04
C LYS A 222 -20.47 6.50 -25.79
N ASP A 223 -19.29 6.37 -26.38
CA ASP A 223 -18.85 5.21 -27.17
C ASP A 223 -17.88 4.30 -26.39
N TYR A 224 -17.70 4.54 -25.09
CA TYR A 224 -16.83 3.73 -24.21
C TYR A 224 -17.58 2.60 -23.53
N GLN A 225 -17.05 1.37 -23.65
CA GLN A 225 -17.56 0.17 -23.03
C GLN A 225 -16.51 -0.48 -22.11
N VAL A 226 -16.91 -0.81 -20.88
CA VAL A 226 -16.14 -1.71 -19.99
C VAL A 226 -16.38 -3.16 -20.40
N GLN A 227 -15.33 -3.93 -20.53
CA GLN A 227 -15.41 -5.33 -20.95
C GLN A 227 -14.81 -6.22 -19.87
N PHE A 228 -15.68 -6.76 -19.01
CA PHE A 228 -15.33 -7.89 -18.15
C PHE A 228 -15.24 -9.16 -19.00
N PRO A 229 -14.60 -10.23 -18.50
CA PRO A 229 -14.61 -11.52 -19.19
C PRO A 229 -16.03 -11.91 -19.63
N PRO A 230 -16.23 -12.43 -20.85
CA PRO A 230 -17.57 -12.59 -21.44
C PRO A 230 -18.56 -13.45 -20.64
N HIS A 231 -18.06 -14.39 -19.81
CA HIS A 231 -18.90 -15.23 -18.96
C HIS A 231 -19.04 -14.70 -17.50
N THR A 232 -18.74 -13.43 -17.27
CA THR A 232 -19.09 -12.78 -16.01
C THR A 232 -20.61 -12.60 -15.96
N GLU A 233 -21.31 -13.30 -15.05
CA GLU A 233 -22.76 -13.27 -14.97
C GLU A 233 -23.28 -12.25 -13.95
N PHE A 234 -22.47 -11.90 -12.95
CA PHE A 234 -22.86 -11.01 -11.86
C PHE A 234 -21.87 -9.93 -11.57
N GLY A 235 -22.41 -8.81 -11.03
CA GLY A 235 -21.64 -7.73 -10.44
C GLY A 235 -22.16 -7.39 -9.04
N THR A 236 -21.29 -6.78 -8.23
CA THR A 236 -21.68 -6.20 -6.94
C THR A 236 -21.15 -4.79 -6.78
N SER A 237 -21.89 -3.95 -6.05
CA SER A 237 -21.48 -2.57 -5.75
C SER A 237 -20.60 -2.51 -4.49
N HIS A 238 -20.06 -1.34 -4.18
CA HIS A 238 -19.31 -1.08 -2.95
C HIS A 238 -20.06 -1.43 -1.67
N SER A 239 -21.38 -1.30 -1.66
CA SER A 239 -22.20 -1.60 -0.48
C SER A 239 -22.27 -3.08 -0.18
N LYS A 240 -22.00 -3.95 -1.14
CA LYS A 240 -22.11 -5.42 -1.04
C LYS A 240 -23.47 -5.89 -0.51
N THR A 241 -24.50 -5.09 -0.73
CA THR A 241 -25.84 -5.38 -0.22
C THR A 241 -26.68 -6.22 -1.17
N GLN A 242 -26.23 -6.31 -2.43
CA GLN A 242 -26.89 -7.10 -3.47
C GLN A 242 -25.92 -7.44 -4.59
N TYR A 243 -26.22 -8.54 -5.29
CA TYR A 243 -25.62 -8.88 -6.56
C TYR A 243 -26.63 -8.59 -7.68
N THR A 244 -26.14 -8.07 -8.80
CA THR A 244 -26.95 -7.76 -9.98
C THR A 244 -26.45 -8.57 -11.17
N ASP A 245 -27.33 -8.81 -12.12
CA ASP A 245 -26.92 -9.43 -13.38
C ASP A 245 -25.96 -8.53 -14.16
N TRP A 246 -25.06 -9.09 -14.91
CA TRP A 246 -24.09 -8.41 -15.73
C TRP A 246 -24.10 -9.00 -17.17
N PRO A 247 -23.99 -8.19 -18.23
CA PRO A 247 -23.94 -6.72 -18.23
C PRO A 247 -25.33 -6.04 -18.20
N VAL A 248 -26.41 -6.77 -18.46
CA VAL A 248 -27.77 -6.21 -18.57
C VAL A 248 -28.51 -6.33 -17.26
N THR A 249 -28.89 -5.21 -16.68
CA THR A 249 -29.55 -5.18 -15.38
C THR A 249 -30.48 -3.97 -15.24
N ARG A 250 -31.10 -3.83 -14.08
CA ARG A 250 -31.92 -2.68 -13.71
C ARG A 250 -31.08 -1.61 -13.05
N VAL A 251 -31.22 -0.35 -13.53
CA VAL A 251 -30.60 0.82 -12.92
C VAL A 251 -31.69 1.84 -12.57
N GLY A 252 -31.95 2.07 -11.28
CA GLY A 252 -33.01 2.93 -10.81
C GLY A 252 -34.39 2.43 -11.25
N SER A 253 -35.09 3.20 -12.09
CA SER A 253 -36.39 2.85 -12.67
C SER A 253 -36.29 2.27 -14.09
N GLU A 254 -35.10 2.18 -14.66
CA GLU A 254 -34.89 1.68 -16.04
C GLU A 254 -34.48 0.20 -15.99
N ASP A 255 -35.26 -0.65 -16.66
CA ASP A 255 -35.02 -2.09 -16.78
C ASP A 255 -34.24 -2.39 -18.07
N ASN A 256 -33.46 -3.48 -18.08
CA ASN A 256 -32.74 -3.99 -19.22
C ASN A 256 -31.69 -3.02 -19.82
N LEU A 257 -31.01 -2.28 -18.96
CA LEU A 257 -29.88 -1.46 -19.39
C LEU A 257 -28.59 -2.29 -19.46
N ASP A 258 -27.86 -2.16 -20.53
CA ASP A 258 -26.49 -2.68 -20.63
C ASP A 258 -25.53 -1.74 -19.88
N THR A 259 -25.20 -2.16 -18.67
CA THR A 259 -24.40 -1.38 -17.72
C THR A 259 -22.89 -1.42 -17.99
N SER A 260 -22.47 -2.13 -19.03
CA SER A 260 -21.09 -2.08 -19.52
C SER A 260 -20.76 -0.76 -20.22
N TRP A 261 -21.78 -0.02 -20.74
CA TRP A 261 -21.60 1.24 -21.42
C TRP A 261 -21.62 2.43 -20.47
N TRP A 262 -20.61 3.29 -20.52
CA TRP A 262 -20.54 4.51 -19.72
C TRP A 262 -21.78 5.42 -19.87
N LYS A 263 -22.30 5.57 -21.07
CA LYS A 263 -23.47 6.42 -21.39
C LYS A 263 -24.75 6.02 -20.64
N ASN A 264 -24.85 4.81 -20.14
CA ASN A 264 -26.02 4.29 -19.44
C ASN A 264 -26.03 4.60 -17.94
N TRP A 265 -24.95 5.24 -17.43
CA TRP A 265 -24.85 5.66 -16.05
C TRP A 265 -25.02 7.16 -15.89
N LYS A 266 -26.07 7.60 -15.18
CA LYS A 266 -26.31 9.02 -14.90
C LYS A 266 -25.44 9.53 -13.76
N GLY A 267 -25.33 8.79 -12.68
CA GLY A 267 -24.58 9.13 -11.47
C GLY A 267 -23.41 8.19 -11.21
N SER A 268 -22.66 8.49 -10.15
CA SER A 268 -21.49 7.70 -9.77
C SER A 268 -21.87 6.26 -9.40
N ASN A 269 -21.12 5.31 -9.90
CA ASN A 269 -21.28 3.90 -9.61
C ASN A 269 -19.96 3.15 -9.68
N SER A 270 -19.94 1.98 -9.03
CA SER A 270 -18.88 0.99 -9.19
C SER A 270 -19.46 -0.41 -9.23
N THR A 271 -18.88 -1.27 -10.06
CA THR A 271 -19.25 -2.67 -10.16
C THR A 271 -18.01 -3.54 -10.13
N PHE A 272 -18.01 -4.49 -9.21
CA PHE A 272 -17.02 -5.55 -9.11
C PHE A 272 -17.52 -6.76 -9.88
N ALA A 273 -16.70 -7.32 -10.75
CA ALA A 273 -16.99 -8.58 -11.43
C ALA A 273 -16.95 -9.73 -10.42
N VAL A 274 -17.87 -10.66 -10.56
CA VAL A 274 -18.02 -11.81 -9.68
C VAL A 274 -18.10 -13.09 -10.52
N ASN A 275 -17.46 -14.16 -10.03
CA ASN A 275 -17.45 -15.48 -10.67
C ASN A 275 -16.93 -15.51 -12.11
N TYR A 276 -15.69 -15.06 -12.28
CA TYR A 276 -14.94 -15.18 -13.55
C TYR A 276 -13.67 -16.03 -13.34
N THR A 277 -13.16 -16.59 -14.42
CA THR A 277 -11.97 -17.45 -14.44
C THR A 277 -10.88 -16.93 -15.37
N ASP A 278 -11.08 -15.79 -16.01
CA ASP A 278 -10.17 -15.27 -17.02
C ASP A 278 -9.22 -14.23 -16.41
N ASP A 279 -8.08 -14.10 -17.04
CA ASP A 279 -6.96 -13.31 -16.55
C ASP A 279 -7.00 -11.83 -17.01
N PHE A 280 -8.04 -11.37 -17.71
CA PHE A 280 -8.06 -10.03 -18.27
C PHE A 280 -9.23 -9.15 -17.79
N LEU A 281 -9.05 -7.83 -17.96
CA LEU A 281 -10.06 -6.77 -17.89
C LEU A 281 -9.78 -5.81 -19.05
N SER A 282 -10.82 -5.38 -19.76
CA SER A 282 -10.69 -4.44 -20.87
C SER A 282 -11.65 -3.26 -20.76
N GLY A 283 -11.30 -2.20 -21.43
CA GLY A 283 -12.18 -1.10 -21.79
C GLY A 283 -11.89 -0.67 -23.23
N TYR A 284 -12.93 -0.38 -24.00
CA TYR A 284 -12.81 -0.01 -25.40
C TYR A 284 -13.61 1.21 -25.76
N ASP A 285 -12.97 2.16 -26.42
CA ASP A 285 -13.59 3.33 -27.04
C ASP A 285 -13.84 3.05 -28.52
N TYR A 286 -15.08 2.77 -28.88
CA TYR A 286 -15.47 2.49 -30.26
C TYR A 286 -15.37 3.71 -31.18
N GLY A 287 -15.40 4.93 -30.60
CA GLY A 287 -15.21 6.17 -31.34
C GLY A 287 -13.75 6.38 -31.74
N ALA A 288 -12.82 6.00 -30.90
CA ALA A 288 -11.38 6.04 -31.17
C ALA A 288 -10.86 4.76 -31.84
N ASP A 289 -11.68 3.69 -31.90
CA ASP A 289 -11.31 2.31 -32.30
C ASP A 289 -10.04 1.84 -31.57
N ALA A 290 -9.98 2.07 -30.25
CA ALA A 290 -8.85 1.79 -29.37
C ALA A 290 -9.30 1.50 -27.93
N GLY A 291 -8.44 0.80 -27.17
CA GLY A 291 -8.78 0.45 -25.80
C GLY A 291 -7.58 0.06 -24.97
N THR A 292 -7.85 -0.37 -23.75
CA THR A 292 -6.86 -0.77 -22.74
C THR A 292 -7.14 -2.20 -22.30
N ILE A 293 -6.12 -3.05 -22.28
CA ILE A 293 -6.14 -4.38 -21.65
C ILE A 293 -5.35 -4.31 -20.35
N HIS A 294 -5.90 -4.89 -19.31
CA HIS A 294 -5.18 -5.41 -18.15
C HIS A 294 -5.11 -6.93 -18.24
N TYR A 295 -3.96 -7.49 -17.95
CA TYR A 295 -3.73 -8.94 -17.88
C TYR A 295 -2.98 -9.31 -16.60
N ALA A 296 -3.49 -10.28 -15.84
CA ALA A 296 -2.82 -10.85 -14.68
C ALA A 296 -3.46 -12.20 -14.30
N ASN A 297 -2.67 -13.10 -13.75
CA ASN A 297 -3.20 -14.34 -13.17
C ASN A 297 -4.28 -14.02 -12.12
N HIS A 298 -5.53 -14.36 -12.39
CA HIS A 298 -6.69 -14.07 -11.56
C HIS A 298 -6.64 -14.74 -10.16
N HIS A 299 -5.80 -15.74 -9.95
CA HIS A 299 -5.58 -16.34 -8.63
C HIS A 299 -4.71 -15.44 -7.72
N LEU A 300 -3.89 -14.57 -8.29
CA LEU A 300 -3.02 -13.63 -7.55
C LEU A 300 -3.56 -12.21 -7.56
N VAL A 301 -4.24 -11.82 -8.63
CA VAL A 301 -4.85 -10.52 -8.84
C VAL A 301 -6.33 -10.71 -9.23
N PRO A 302 -7.16 -11.20 -8.29
CA PRO A 302 -8.55 -11.56 -8.57
C PRO A 302 -9.49 -10.36 -8.70
N GLY A 303 -9.08 -9.17 -8.28
CA GLY A 303 -9.95 -7.99 -8.31
C GLY A 303 -10.10 -7.41 -9.70
N LYS A 304 -11.33 -7.34 -10.21
CA LYS A 304 -11.71 -6.62 -11.43
C LYS A 304 -12.93 -5.76 -11.14
N LYS A 305 -12.80 -4.46 -11.39
CA LYS A 305 -13.83 -3.48 -11.03
C LYS A 305 -13.78 -2.30 -11.99
N PHE A 306 -14.90 -1.66 -12.23
CA PHE A 306 -14.88 -0.28 -12.71
C PHE A 306 -15.50 0.67 -11.67
N PHE A 307 -15.09 1.93 -11.77
CA PHE A 307 -15.74 3.07 -11.11
C PHE A 307 -15.91 4.19 -12.13
N LEU A 308 -17.01 4.94 -12.05
CA LEU A 308 -17.26 6.10 -12.90
C LEU A 308 -18.07 7.16 -12.15
N TRP A 309 -17.96 8.42 -12.62
CA TRP A 309 -18.79 9.50 -12.07
C TRP A 309 -20.17 9.59 -12.70
N GLY A 310 -20.33 9.10 -13.94
CA GLY A 310 -21.59 9.14 -14.69
C GLY A 310 -21.75 10.41 -15.54
N THR A 311 -22.75 10.35 -16.41
CA THR A 311 -22.96 11.39 -17.45
C THR A 311 -23.44 12.73 -16.92
N GLU A 312 -24.10 12.77 -15.76
CA GLU A 312 -24.65 13.97 -15.12
C GLU A 312 -23.81 14.46 -13.93
N SER A 313 -22.61 13.92 -13.74
CA SER A 313 -21.76 14.26 -12.59
C SER A 313 -21.00 15.56 -12.83
N VAL A 314 -21.13 16.48 -11.90
CA VAL A 314 -20.34 17.73 -11.88
C VAL A 314 -18.84 17.49 -11.72
N TRP A 315 -18.42 16.30 -11.25
CA TRP A 315 -17.03 15.95 -11.08
C TRP A 315 -16.26 15.87 -12.41
N ASN A 316 -16.97 15.53 -13.52
CA ASN A 316 -16.37 15.50 -14.85
C ASN A 316 -15.81 16.86 -15.29
N ASP A 317 -16.43 17.97 -14.82
CA ASP A 317 -15.97 19.31 -15.13
C ASP A 317 -15.09 19.89 -14.01
N MET A 318 -15.48 19.65 -12.75
CA MET A 318 -14.82 20.25 -11.60
C MET A 318 -13.40 19.73 -11.34
N LEU A 319 -13.12 18.46 -11.61
CA LEU A 319 -11.83 17.85 -11.28
C LEU A 319 -10.93 17.64 -12.49
N THR A 320 -11.49 17.54 -13.68
CA THR A 320 -10.74 17.27 -14.91
C THR A 320 -10.73 18.45 -15.87
N GLU A 321 -11.54 19.48 -15.61
CA GLU A 321 -11.76 20.63 -16.48
C GLU A 321 -12.18 20.14 -17.88
N ASP A 322 -11.41 20.48 -18.93
CA ASP A 322 -11.76 20.17 -20.31
C ASP A 322 -11.28 18.77 -20.78
N ASP A 323 -10.68 17.94 -19.90
CA ASP A 323 -10.14 16.64 -20.28
C ASP A 323 -11.20 15.53 -20.48
N GLY A 324 -12.47 15.85 -20.19
CA GLY A 324 -13.59 14.94 -20.42
C GLY A 324 -13.87 13.97 -19.26
N ALA A 325 -14.77 13.04 -19.54
CA ALA A 325 -15.31 12.15 -18.53
C ALA A 325 -14.29 11.12 -18.02
N TYR A 326 -14.45 10.77 -16.75
CA TYR A 326 -13.54 9.92 -16.00
C TYR A 326 -14.16 8.54 -15.69
N LEU A 327 -13.40 7.49 -15.94
CA LEU A 327 -13.73 6.12 -15.58
C LEU A 327 -12.46 5.42 -15.07
N GLU A 328 -12.58 4.54 -14.08
CA GLU A 328 -11.49 3.70 -13.58
C GLU A 328 -11.72 2.23 -13.94
N LEU A 329 -10.71 1.59 -14.54
CA LEU A 329 -10.59 0.14 -14.71
C LEU A 329 -9.66 -0.35 -13.61
N MET A 330 -10.23 -0.70 -12.47
CA MET A 330 -9.47 -1.03 -11.27
C MET A 330 -9.17 -2.51 -11.18
N VAL A 331 -7.96 -2.83 -10.75
CA VAL A 331 -7.49 -4.20 -10.59
C VAL A 331 -6.70 -4.35 -9.28
N GLY A 332 -6.79 -5.53 -8.64
CA GLY A 332 -6.19 -5.68 -7.33
C GLY A 332 -6.06 -7.12 -6.84
N THR A 333 -5.36 -7.28 -5.70
CA THR A 333 -5.13 -8.59 -5.07
C THR A 333 -6.29 -9.08 -4.20
N LEU A 334 -7.43 -8.40 -4.23
CA LEU A 334 -8.66 -8.81 -3.56
C LEU A 334 -9.78 -8.92 -4.58
N SER A 335 -10.67 -9.89 -4.39
CA SER A 335 -11.79 -10.12 -5.31
C SER A 335 -12.87 -9.06 -5.22
N ASP A 336 -13.01 -8.42 -4.08
CA ASP A 336 -13.98 -7.38 -3.84
C ASP A 336 -13.45 -6.28 -2.91
N ASN A 337 -14.31 -5.35 -2.49
CA ASN A 337 -13.91 -4.09 -1.89
C ASN A 337 -13.63 -4.18 -0.39
N GLN A 338 -13.02 -3.09 0.13
CA GLN A 338 -12.96 -2.82 1.56
C GLN A 338 -14.35 -3.02 2.23
N PRO A 339 -14.39 -3.47 3.47
CA PRO A 339 -13.28 -3.59 4.39
C PRO A 339 -12.54 -4.93 4.32
N ASP A 340 -12.63 -5.66 3.24
CA ASP A 340 -11.97 -6.94 3.10
C ASP A 340 -10.49 -6.72 2.77
N TYR A 341 -9.62 -7.13 3.69
CA TYR A 341 -8.17 -7.00 3.60
C TYR A 341 -7.51 -8.36 3.69
N SER A 342 -6.34 -8.48 3.05
CA SER A 342 -5.44 -9.62 3.27
C SER A 342 -4.54 -9.38 4.47
N TRP A 343 -4.06 -10.45 5.05
CA TRP A 343 -3.08 -10.43 6.13
C TRP A 343 -1.71 -10.83 5.62
N ILE A 344 -0.68 -10.16 6.14
CA ILE A 344 0.72 -10.48 5.87
C ILE A 344 1.45 -10.70 7.20
N GLY A 345 2.06 -11.87 7.33
CA GLY A 345 2.78 -12.29 8.54
C GLY A 345 4.09 -11.54 8.76
N PRO A 346 4.63 -11.59 9.99
CA PRO A 346 5.95 -11.04 10.27
C PRO A 346 7.01 -11.68 9.37
N ASN A 347 7.93 -10.86 8.83
CA ASN A 347 9.01 -11.28 7.94
C ASN A 347 8.53 -11.88 6.60
N GLU A 348 7.26 -11.73 6.27
CA GLU A 348 6.66 -12.22 5.02
C GLU A 348 6.82 -11.21 3.90
N VAL A 349 6.98 -11.72 2.68
CA VAL A 349 7.05 -10.93 1.44
C VAL A 349 6.03 -11.48 0.44
N ARG A 350 5.15 -10.62 -0.07
CA ARG A 350 4.20 -10.94 -1.15
C ARG A 350 4.63 -10.28 -2.43
N VAL A 351 4.50 -11.01 -3.54
CA VAL A 351 4.84 -10.53 -4.88
C VAL A 351 3.73 -10.93 -5.83
N SER A 352 3.28 -9.97 -6.64
CA SER A 352 2.39 -10.22 -7.77
C SER A 352 2.81 -9.39 -8.97
N THR A 353 2.46 -9.84 -10.16
CA THR A 353 2.78 -9.14 -11.41
C THR A 353 1.53 -8.99 -12.24
N GLN A 354 1.39 -7.86 -12.87
CA GLN A 354 0.28 -7.53 -13.76
C GLN A 354 0.79 -6.69 -14.93
N TYR A 355 0.02 -6.65 -16.01
CA TYR A 355 0.41 -6.03 -17.26
C TYR A 355 -0.70 -5.17 -17.81
N TRP A 356 -0.32 -4.09 -18.51
CA TRP A 356 -1.25 -3.28 -19.29
C TRP A 356 -0.68 -3.06 -20.69
N TYR A 357 -1.55 -3.08 -21.68
CA TYR A 357 -1.20 -2.73 -23.04
C TYR A 357 -2.38 -2.13 -23.80
N PRO A 358 -2.10 -1.23 -24.77
CA PRO A 358 -3.14 -0.70 -25.65
C PRO A 358 -3.54 -1.72 -26.69
N ILE A 359 -4.81 -1.70 -27.06
CA ILE A 359 -5.35 -2.38 -28.23
C ILE A 359 -6.01 -1.40 -29.19
N LYS A 360 -6.05 -1.71 -30.48
CA LYS A 360 -6.65 -0.87 -31.50
C LYS A 360 -7.15 -1.67 -32.67
N GLY A 361 -8.17 -1.14 -33.38
CA GLY A 361 -8.62 -1.65 -34.67
C GLY A 361 -9.26 -3.04 -34.66
N ILE A 362 -9.68 -3.57 -33.51
CA ILE A 362 -10.25 -4.93 -33.39
C ILE A 362 -11.70 -4.96 -32.90
N GLY A 363 -12.27 -3.80 -32.52
CA GLY A 363 -13.67 -3.71 -32.09
C GLY A 363 -13.95 -4.24 -30.68
N GLY A 364 -12.96 -4.22 -29.79
CA GLY A 364 -13.05 -4.72 -28.40
C GLY A 364 -12.30 -6.02 -28.18
N ALA A 365 -12.42 -6.63 -26.99
CA ALA A 365 -11.77 -7.90 -26.65
C ALA A 365 -12.78 -8.88 -26.00
N LYS A 366 -12.72 -10.13 -26.43
CA LYS A 366 -13.46 -11.25 -25.82
C LYS A 366 -12.52 -12.16 -25.02
N GLU A 367 -11.22 -12.17 -25.36
CA GLU A 367 -10.17 -12.84 -24.62
C GLU A 367 -8.86 -12.05 -24.79
N ALA A 368 -8.02 -12.11 -23.77
CA ALA A 368 -6.69 -11.52 -23.82
C ALA A 368 -5.67 -12.33 -23.01
N THR A 369 -4.46 -12.40 -23.55
CA THR A 369 -3.27 -12.97 -22.92
C THR A 369 -2.15 -11.93 -22.87
N LEU A 370 -0.98 -12.28 -22.36
CA LEU A 370 0.19 -11.41 -22.45
C LEU A 370 0.67 -11.23 -23.91
N GLU A 371 0.36 -12.18 -24.81
CA GLU A 371 0.79 -12.14 -26.20
C GLU A 371 -0.19 -11.40 -27.13
N GLY A 372 -1.44 -11.13 -26.67
CA GLY A 372 -2.39 -10.37 -27.47
C GLY A 372 -3.84 -10.46 -27.00
N ALA A 373 -4.72 -9.85 -27.79
CA ALA A 373 -6.17 -9.85 -27.57
C ALA A 373 -6.91 -10.28 -28.82
N VAL A 374 -8.06 -10.94 -28.65
CA VAL A 374 -8.95 -11.37 -29.72
C VAL A 374 -10.36 -10.84 -29.51
N ASN A 375 -10.97 -10.38 -30.60
CA ASN A 375 -12.41 -10.17 -30.70
C ASN A 375 -13.00 -11.21 -31.69
N LEU A 376 -14.11 -11.81 -31.28
CA LEU A 376 -14.96 -12.68 -32.11
C LEU A 376 -16.40 -12.33 -31.80
N GLU A 377 -17.07 -11.65 -32.71
CA GLU A 377 -18.41 -11.07 -32.49
C GLU A 377 -19.33 -11.26 -33.67
N ARG A 378 -20.56 -11.76 -33.42
CA ARG A 378 -21.61 -11.81 -34.42
C ARG A 378 -22.23 -10.43 -34.57
N THR A 379 -22.02 -9.80 -35.74
CA THR A 379 -22.52 -8.46 -36.05
C THR A 379 -23.92 -8.45 -36.65
N SER A 380 -24.28 -9.58 -37.33
CA SER A 380 -25.63 -9.86 -37.81
C SER A 380 -25.85 -11.39 -37.82
N PRO A 381 -27.07 -11.92 -38.05
CA PRO A 381 -27.32 -13.35 -38.04
C PRO A 381 -26.40 -14.20 -38.96
N ASP A 382 -25.89 -13.58 -40.01
CA ASP A 382 -25.06 -14.23 -41.04
C ASP A 382 -23.68 -13.57 -41.21
N GLU A 383 -23.23 -12.74 -40.27
CA GLU A 383 -21.96 -12.03 -40.35
C GLU A 383 -21.19 -12.10 -39.01
N MET A 384 -19.89 -12.36 -39.10
CA MET A 384 -18.95 -12.37 -37.98
C MET A 384 -17.83 -11.39 -38.21
N LEU A 385 -17.49 -10.65 -37.13
CA LEU A 385 -16.27 -9.87 -37.01
C LEU A 385 -15.23 -10.64 -36.21
N VAL A 386 -14.02 -10.75 -36.74
CA VAL A 386 -12.84 -11.28 -36.04
C VAL A 386 -11.72 -10.26 -36.07
N GLY A 387 -11.08 -10.04 -34.93
CA GLY A 387 -9.95 -9.13 -34.81
C GLY A 387 -8.87 -9.66 -33.85
N PHE A 388 -7.60 -9.42 -34.20
CA PHE A 388 -6.45 -9.76 -33.39
C PHE A 388 -5.51 -8.56 -33.24
N ASN A 389 -5.10 -8.24 -32.04
CA ASN A 389 -4.02 -7.32 -31.73
C ASN A 389 -2.98 -8.05 -30.88
N VAL A 390 -1.72 -8.04 -31.28
CA VAL A 390 -0.61 -8.72 -30.59
C VAL A 390 0.26 -7.72 -29.82
N THR A 391 1.01 -8.19 -28.81
CA THR A 391 1.93 -7.36 -28.00
C THR A 391 3.37 -7.36 -28.52
N SER A 392 3.68 -8.22 -29.48
CA SER A 392 4.98 -8.28 -30.17
C SER A 392 4.81 -8.60 -31.66
N SER A 393 5.89 -8.41 -32.43
CA SER A 393 5.86 -8.65 -33.89
C SER A 393 5.98 -10.13 -34.23
N HIS A 394 5.16 -10.62 -35.16
CA HIS A 394 5.18 -11.97 -35.71
C HIS A 394 5.09 -11.92 -37.24
N GLU A 395 6.13 -12.40 -37.96
CA GLU A 395 6.21 -12.31 -39.43
C GLU A 395 5.27 -13.31 -40.14
N ASN A 396 5.07 -14.46 -39.55
CA ASN A 396 4.31 -15.58 -40.15
C ASN A 396 3.26 -16.12 -39.15
N ALA A 397 2.45 -15.24 -38.61
CA ALA A 397 1.36 -15.63 -37.72
C ALA A 397 0.24 -16.30 -38.50
N LYS A 398 -0.26 -17.43 -38.01
CA LYS A 398 -1.39 -18.16 -38.58
C LYS A 398 -2.66 -17.78 -37.80
N ILE A 399 -3.65 -17.27 -38.52
CA ILE A 399 -5.00 -17.02 -37.99
C ILE A 399 -5.88 -18.18 -38.45
N LEU A 400 -6.67 -18.71 -37.50
CA LEU A 400 -7.60 -19.80 -37.74
C LEU A 400 -8.96 -19.50 -37.11
N VAL A 401 -10.02 -19.56 -37.89
CA VAL A 401 -11.42 -19.47 -37.44
C VAL A 401 -12.16 -20.72 -37.84
N LYS A 402 -12.88 -21.34 -36.90
CA LYS A 402 -13.60 -22.60 -37.09
C LYS A 402 -15.02 -22.52 -36.54
N ALA A 403 -15.87 -23.40 -37.08
CA ALA A 403 -17.16 -23.79 -36.52
C ALA A 403 -17.18 -25.31 -36.33
N GLY A 404 -17.00 -25.79 -35.12
CA GLY A 404 -16.69 -27.18 -34.85
C GLY A 404 -15.43 -27.66 -35.61
N ASP A 405 -15.54 -28.67 -36.42
CA ASP A 405 -14.44 -29.16 -37.26
C ASP A 405 -14.27 -28.40 -38.58
N GLN A 406 -15.23 -27.56 -38.95
CA GLN A 406 -15.20 -26.83 -40.22
C GLN A 406 -14.33 -25.57 -40.10
N VAL A 407 -13.27 -25.49 -40.93
CA VAL A 407 -12.48 -24.25 -41.08
C VAL A 407 -13.27 -23.23 -41.88
N LEU A 408 -13.53 -22.04 -41.26
CA LEU A 408 -14.22 -20.93 -41.93
C LEU A 408 -13.22 -19.96 -42.55
N LEU A 409 -12.07 -19.73 -41.84
CA LEU A 409 -11.00 -18.89 -42.33
C LEU A 409 -9.66 -19.44 -41.87
N GLU A 410 -8.70 -19.49 -42.76
CA GLU A 410 -7.30 -19.76 -42.44
C GLU A 410 -6.41 -18.82 -43.27
N THR A 411 -5.52 -18.08 -42.62
CA THR A 411 -4.59 -17.17 -43.30
C THR A 411 -3.29 -17.10 -42.54
N THR A 412 -2.19 -16.79 -43.24
CA THR A 412 -0.88 -16.54 -42.63
C THR A 412 -0.41 -15.17 -43.07
N LEU A 413 0.02 -14.33 -42.09
CA LEU A 413 0.40 -12.96 -42.35
C LEU A 413 1.40 -12.44 -41.33
N GLY A 414 2.00 -11.29 -41.60
CA GLY A 414 2.74 -10.51 -40.63
C GLY A 414 1.78 -9.66 -39.80
N ILE A 415 1.94 -9.70 -38.46
CA ILE A 415 1.16 -8.89 -37.53
C ILE A 415 2.09 -8.26 -36.51
N THR A 416 1.80 -7.02 -36.12
CA THR A 416 2.59 -6.27 -35.14
C THR A 416 1.66 -5.52 -34.19
N PRO A 417 2.15 -5.02 -33.04
CA PRO A 417 1.34 -4.16 -32.15
C PRO A 417 0.77 -2.93 -32.87
N ASP A 418 1.48 -2.40 -33.88
CA ASP A 418 1.05 -1.23 -34.66
C ASP A 418 0.10 -1.52 -35.81
N ASN A 419 0.06 -2.76 -36.25
CA ASN A 419 -0.76 -3.19 -37.38
C ASN A 419 -1.55 -4.44 -36.97
N PRO A 420 -2.64 -4.25 -36.21
CA PRO A 420 -3.57 -5.34 -35.87
C PRO A 420 -4.28 -5.84 -37.12
N TRP A 421 -4.90 -7.01 -37.02
CA TRP A 421 -5.67 -7.58 -38.10
C TRP A 421 -7.15 -7.68 -37.72
N ARG A 422 -8.04 -7.32 -38.64
CA ARG A 422 -9.49 -7.42 -38.51
C ARG A 422 -10.13 -7.79 -39.86
N GLN A 423 -11.11 -8.67 -39.82
CA GLN A 423 -11.92 -9.06 -41.00
C GLN A 423 -13.33 -9.40 -40.58
N THR A 424 -14.28 -8.98 -41.42
CA THR A 424 -15.68 -9.43 -41.38
C THR A 424 -15.91 -10.46 -42.46
N PHE A 425 -16.64 -11.51 -42.15
CA PHE A 425 -16.95 -12.58 -43.12
C PHE A 425 -18.33 -13.19 -42.87
N THR A 426 -18.90 -13.76 -43.94
CA THR A 426 -20.22 -14.38 -43.88
C THR A 426 -20.15 -15.77 -43.24
N ILE A 427 -21.11 -16.07 -42.37
CA ILE A 427 -21.27 -17.33 -41.66
C ILE A 427 -22.73 -17.80 -41.80
N PRO A 428 -23.02 -19.12 -41.98
CA PRO A 428 -24.40 -19.58 -41.93
C PRO A 428 -25.09 -19.23 -40.59
N SER A 429 -26.28 -18.66 -40.63
CA SER A 429 -27.05 -18.31 -39.44
C SER A 429 -27.43 -19.49 -38.56
N THR A 430 -27.25 -20.75 -39.06
CA THR A 430 -27.47 -21.99 -38.32
C THR A 430 -26.30 -22.41 -37.43
N VAL A 431 -25.12 -21.76 -37.55
CA VAL A 431 -23.96 -22.04 -36.71
C VAL A 431 -24.19 -21.37 -35.36
N ALA A 432 -24.18 -22.19 -34.32
CA ALA A 432 -24.29 -21.67 -32.96
C ALA A 432 -22.97 -21.01 -32.49
N ASP A 433 -23.06 -19.96 -31.72
CA ASP A 433 -21.85 -19.23 -31.25
C ASP A 433 -20.91 -20.13 -30.45
N ARG A 434 -21.42 -21.05 -29.64
CA ARG A 434 -20.63 -22.02 -28.86
C ARG A 434 -19.76 -22.95 -29.70
N ASP A 435 -20.09 -23.12 -30.99
CA ASP A 435 -19.32 -23.97 -31.92
C ASP A 435 -18.16 -23.20 -32.57
N LEU A 436 -18.09 -21.88 -32.34
CA LEU A 436 -17.09 -21.01 -32.93
C LEU A 436 -15.79 -21.02 -32.14
N TYR A 437 -14.70 -20.88 -32.85
CA TYR A 437 -13.38 -20.64 -32.32
C TYR A 437 -12.59 -19.67 -33.21
N ALA A 438 -11.87 -18.72 -32.65
CA ALA A 438 -10.89 -17.92 -33.36
C ALA A 438 -9.57 -17.89 -32.57
N GLY A 439 -8.47 -18.19 -33.24
CA GLY A 439 -7.15 -18.18 -32.64
C GLY A 439 -6.04 -17.70 -33.56
N ILE A 440 -5.01 -17.13 -33.02
CA ILE A 440 -3.78 -16.73 -33.69
C ILE A 440 -2.59 -17.47 -33.11
N TYR A 441 -1.73 -17.97 -33.99
CA TYR A 441 -0.57 -18.80 -33.66
C TYR A 441 0.69 -18.20 -34.24
N ASN A 442 1.81 -18.34 -33.54
CA ASN A 442 3.12 -17.95 -34.06
C ASN A 442 3.63 -18.95 -35.13
N SER A 443 4.79 -18.66 -35.70
CA SER A 443 5.43 -19.55 -36.73
C SER A 443 5.74 -20.96 -36.24
N ASP A 444 5.87 -21.16 -34.92
CA ASP A 444 6.13 -22.47 -34.31
C ASP A 444 4.85 -23.23 -33.98
N GLY A 445 3.68 -22.65 -34.28
CA GLY A 445 2.38 -23.22 -34.02
C GLY A 445 1.90 -23.10 -32.58
N VAL A 446 2.54 -22.24 -31.78
CA VAL A 446 2.09 -21.91 -30.42
C VAL A 446 0.98 -20.88 -30.50
N GLU A 447 -0.15 -21.17 -29.87
CA GLU A 447 -1.25 -20.23 -29.75
C GLU A 447 -0.84 -19.00 -28.93
N LEU A 448 -1.03 -17.80 -29.47
CA LEU A 448 -0.78 -16.53 -28.81
C LEU A 448 -2.01 -16.08 -28.00
N VAL A 449 -3.18 -16.13 -28.64
CA VAL A 449 -4.49 -15.91 -28.02
C VAL A 449 -5.56 -16.61 -28.84
N GLY A 450 -6.53 -17.20 -28.17
CA GLY A 450 -7.68 -17.85 -28.80
C GLY A 450 -8.93 -17.71 -27.97
N TYR A 451 -10.10 -17.68 -28.59
CA TYR A 451 -11.38 -17.55 -27.94
C TYR A 451 -12.44 -18.48 -28.56
N SER A 452 -13.20 -19.12 -27.69
CA SER A 452 -14.45 -19.78 -27.99
C SER A 452 -15.55 -19.26 -27.10
N PRO A 453 -16.69 -18.80 -27.64
CA PRO A 453 -17.83 -18.43 -26.81
C PRO A 453 -18.28 -19.61 -25.95
N ARG A 454 -18.51 -19.36 -24.66
CA ARG A 454 -19.05 -20.36 -23.73
C ARG A 454 -20.55 -20.13 -23.55
N GLU A 455 -21.28 -21.16 -23.18
CA GLU A 455 -22.65 -21.00 -22.70
C GLU A 455 -22.63 -20.50 -21.26
N ASP A 456 -23.63 -19.68 -20.88
CA ASP A 456 -23.82 -19.27 -19.51
C ASP A 456 -24.02 -20.49 -18.61
N GLU A 457 -23.29 -20.56 -17.51
CA GLU A 457 -23.32 -21.71 -16.60
C GLU A 457 -24.60 -21.73 -15.76
N ASN A 458 -25.44 -20.67 -15.84
CA ASN A 458 -26.65 -20.47 -15.06
C ASN A 458 -26.42 -20.74 -13.56
N ILE A 459 -25.34 -20.22 -13.04
CA ILE A 459 -24.99 -20.33 -11.64
C ILE A 459 -26.02 -19.59 -10.78
N GLU A 460 -26.24 -20.09 -9.56
CA GLU A 460 -27.11 -19.42 -8.61
C GLU A 460 -26.52 -18.07 -8.22
N ARG A 461 -27.34 -17.00 -8.27
CA ARG A 461 -26.91 -15.66 -7.87
C ARG A 461 -26.39 -15.69 -6.44
N PRO A 462 -25.18 -15.20 -6.17
CA PRO A 462 -24.62 -15.15 -4.83
C PRO A 462 -25.52 -14.33 -3.87
N HIS A 463 -25.62 -14.78 -2.62
CA HIS A 463 -26.30 -14.03 -1.59
C HIS A 463 -25.33 -13.10 -0.85
N PRO A 464 -25.76 -11.86 -0.54
CA PRO A 464 -24.96 -10.98 0.32
C PRO A 464 -24.75 -11.62 1.70
N ALA A 465 -23.60 -11.32 2.29
CA ALA A 465 -23.35 -11.77 3.66
C ALA A 465 -24.30 -11.09 4.64
N ASP A 466 -24.88 -11.86 5.55
CA ASP A 466 -25.71 -11.33 6.62
C ASP A 466 -24.93 -10.40 7.54
N ARG A 467 -25.63 -9.38 8.04
CA ARG A 467 -25.07 -8.54 9.10
C ARG A 467 -24.89 -9.37 10.38
N PRO A 468 -23.78 -9.20 11.11
CA PRO A 468 -23.60 -9.90 12.37
C PRO A 468 -24.71 -9.53 13.34
N LYS A 469 -25.24 -10.53 14.06
CA LYS A 469 -26.19 -10.34 15.16
C LYS A 469 -25.50 -9.62 16.33
N ASN A 470 -26.27 -9.08 17.29
CA ASN A 470 -25.65 -8.63 18.54
C ASN A 470 -25.01 -9.82 19.28
N PRO A 471 -23.91 -9.63 20.00
CA PRO A 471 -23.23 -10.74 20.68
C PRO A 471 -24.13 -11.61 21.57
N SER A 472 -25.09 -10.99 22.26
CA SER A 472 -26.03 -11.70 23.15
C SER A 472 -27.04 -12.61 22.42
N GLU A 473 -27.24 -12.44 21.12
CA GLU A 473 -28.19 -13.20 20.30
C GLU A 473 -27.59 -14.51 19.74
N TYR A 474 -26.31 -14.73 19.88
CA TYR A 474 -25.65 -15.98 19.48
C TYR A 474 -25.85 -17.04 20.55
N ALA A 475 -26.16 -18.27 20.14
CA ALA A 475 -26.47 -19.36 21.06
C ALA A 475 -25.22 -19.94 21.72
N THR A 476 -24.12 -20.08 20.97
CA THR A 476 -22.92 -20.79 21.38
C THR A 476 -21.67 -19.91 21.40
N VAL A 477 -20.65 -20.35 22.15
CA VAL A 477 -19.30 -19.70 22.18
C VAL A 477 -18.63 -19.80 20.82
N GLU A 478 -18.84 -20.90 20.10
CA GLU A 478 -18.25 -21.11 18.77
C GLU A 478 -18.80 -20.13 17.74
N GLU A 479 -20.13 -19.89 17.75
CA GLU A 479 -20.72 -18.88 16.86
C GLU A 479 -20.23 -17.47 17.16
N LEU A 480 -20.01 -17.12 18.43
CA LEU A 480 -19.42 -15.86 18.85
C LEU A 480 -17.98 -15.74 18.38
N LEU A 481 -17.19 -16.80 18.53
CA LEU A 481 -15.81 -16.86 18.06
C LEU A 481 -15.73 -16.62 16.54
N LEU A 482 -16.52 -17.38 15.77
CA LEU A 482 -16.56 -17.25 14.31
C LEU A 482 -17.02 -15.87 13.84
N ALA A 483 -18.02 -15.28 14.51
CA ALA A 483 -18.46 -13.92 14.21
C ALA A 483 -17.38 -12.88 14.50
N GLY A 484 -16.71 -13.00 15.66
CA GLY A 484 -15.58 -12.12 16.01
C GLY A 484 -14.40 -12.26 15.05
N GLN A 485 -14.00 -13.49 14.71
CA GLN A 485 -12.94 -13.76 13.75
C GLN A 485 -13.24 -13.16 12.37
N ARG A 486 -14.46 -13.36 11.87
CA ARG A 486 -14.85 -12.77 10.59
C ARG A 486 -14.74 -11.25 10.58
N LEU A 487 -15.18 -10.58 11.65
CA LEU A 487 -15.07 -9.13 11.78
C LEU A 487 -13.60 -8.66 11.84
N GLU A 488 -12.73 -9.43 12.47
CA GLU A 488 -11.31 -9.15 12.57
C GLU A 488 -10.59 -9.40 11.24
N GLU A 489 -10.81 -10.58 10.64
CA GLU A 489 -10.14 -11.01 9.40
C GLU A 489 -10.51 -10.10 8.22
N PHE A 490 -11.75 -9.67 8.13
CA PHE A 490 -12.18 -8.70 7.12
C PHE A 490 -12.02 -7.25 7.53
N HIS A 491 -11.33 -7.00 8.65
CA HIS A 491 -11.00 -5.65 9.13
C HIS A 491 -12.22 -4.70 9.12
N ASN A 492 -13.36 -5.14 9.66
CA ASN A 492 -14.58 -4.37 9.62
C ASN A 492 -14.45 -3.05 10.41
N ALA A 493 -14.55 -1.93 9.72
CA ALA A 493 -14.36 -0.62 10.29
C ALA A 493 -15.54 -0.12 11.14
N ARG A 494 -16.69 -0.75 11.04
CA ARG A 494 -17.94 -0.30 11.69
C ARG A 494 -18.33 -1.15 12.88
N VAL A 495 -17.94 -2.42 12.88
CA VAL A 495 -18.29 -3.37 13.93
C VAL A 495 -17.02 -3.98 14.49
N SER A 496 -16.78 -3.72 15.77
CA SER A 496 -15.62 -4.26 16.48
C SER A 496 -15.78 -5.76 16.78
N PRO A 497 -14.75 -6.59 16.63
CA PRO A 497 -14.76 -7.97 17.07
C PRO A 497 -14.78 -8.13 18.60
N LEU A 498 -14.30 -7.13 19.36
CA LEU A 498 -14.10 -7.22 20.80
C LEU A 498 -15.35 -7.61 21.59
N PRO A 499 -16.54 -7.01 21.36
CA PRO A 499 -17.75 -7.40 22.10
C PRO A 499 -18.13 -8.88 21.91
N TYR A 500 -17.79 -9.48 20.77
CA TYR A 500 -18.06 -10.90 20.51
C TYR A 500 -17.09 -11.78 21.30
N TYR A 501 -15.82 -11.43 21.32
CA TYR A 501 -14.80 -12.13 22.12
C TYR A 501 -15.05 -11.98 23.63
N GLU A 502 -15.44 -10.80 24.08
CA GLU A 502 -15.79 -10.55 25.48
C GLU A 502 -17.02 -11.38 25.93
N GLU A 503 -18.07 -11.44 25.09
CA GLU A 503 -19.23 -12.27 25.38
C GLU A 503 -18.89 -13.77 25.38
N ALA A 504 -18.02 -14.20 24.47
CA ALA A 504 -17.54 -15.58 24.44
C ALA A 504 -16.79 -15.94 25.74
N LEU A 505 -15.92 -15.05 26.24
CA LEU A 505 -15.18 -15.27 27.50
C LEU A 505 -16.05 -15.19 28.75
N LYS A 506 -17.18 -14.48 28.74
CA LYS A 506 -18.18 -14.57 29.84
C LYS A 506 -18.74 -15.96 29.98
N ARG A 507 -18.89 -16.70 28.89
CA ARG A 507 -19.43 -18.06 28.85
C ARG A 507 -18.38 -19.16 29.03
N ASP A 508 -17.18 -18.98 28.41
CA ASP A 508 -16.01 -19.84 28.55
C ASP A 508 -14.74 -19.02 28.73
N PRO A 509 -14.39 -18.62 29.96
CA PRO A 509 -13.22 -17.79 30.23
C PRO A 509 -11.88 -18.39 29.78
N GLN A 510 -11.82 -19.72 29.61
CA GLN A 510 -10.62 -20.44 29.20
C GLN A 510 -10.62 -20.82 27.71
N ASN A 511 -11.55 -20.31 26.91
CA ASN A 511 -11.55 -20.58 25.48
C ASN A 511 -10.22 -20.16 24.86
N SER A 512 -9.46 -21.13 24.39
CA SER A 512 -8.09 -20.90 23.94
C SER A 512 -8.00 -19.98 22.72
N ARG A 513 -8.90 -20.16 21.76
CA ARG A 513 -8.88 -19.39 20.52
C ARG A 513 -9.25 -17.92 20.77
N VAL A 514 -10.27 -17.67 21.57
CA VAL A 514 -10.65 -16.30 21.94
C VAL A 514 -9.53 -15.61 22.73
N ASN A 515 -8.90 -16.32 23.66
CA ASN A 515 -7.76 -15.78 24.41
C ASN A 515 -6.54 -15.50 23.49
N VAL A 516 -6.27 -16.33 22.47
CA VAL A 516 -5.22 -16.05 21.47
C VAL A 516 -5.55 -14.78 20.69
N ASN A 517 -6.76 -14.66 20.13
CA ASN A 517 -7.16 -13.50 19.34
C ASN A 517 -7.09 -12.19 20.15
N LEU A 518 -7.59 -12.19 21.39
CA LEU A 518 -7.48 -11.03 22.28
C LEU A 518 -6.02 -10.73 22.66
N GLY A 519 -5.22 -11.75 22.91
CA GLY A 519 -3.80 -11.59 23.20
C GLY A 519 -3.04 -10.92 22.05
N ILE A 520 -3.30 -11.34 20.81
CA ILE A 520 -2.72 -10.73 19.60
C ILE A 520 -3.24 -9.31 19.42
N HIS A 521 -4.54 -9.09 19.59
CA HIS A 521 -5.12 -7.75 19.51
C HIS A 521 -4.44 -6.79 20.49
N TYR A 522 -4.30 -7.17 21.77
CA TYR A 522 -3.64 -6.32 22.76
C TYR A 522 -2.13 -6.18 22.56
N ALA A 523 -1.45 -7.19 22.01
CA ALA A 523 -0.04 -7.07 21.61
C ALA A 523 0.16 -6.03 20.51
N ARG A 524 -0.71 -6.01 19.50
CA ARG A 524 -0.71 -4.99 18.43
C ARG A 524 -0.99 -3.58 18.96
N MET A 525 -1.71 -3.47 20.08
CA MET A 525 -2.00 -2.20 20.77
C MET A 525 -0.97 -1.86 21.86
N ALA A 526 0.20 -2.50 21.88
CA ALA A 526 1.24 -2.31 22.89
C ALA A 526 0.76 -2.47 24.36
N GLN A 527 -0.38 -3.14 24.58
CA GLN A 527 -0.91 -3.44 25.92
C GLN A 527 -0.34 -4.76 26.44
N TRP A 528 0.97 -4.77 26.61
CA TRP A 528 1.76 -6.00 26.83
C TRP A 528 1.29 -6.85 28.01
N GLY A 529 0.93 -6.24 29.13
CA GLY A 529 0.43 -6.95 30.31
C GLY A 529 -0.90 -7.68 30.06
N LYS A 530 -1.83 -7.03 29.35
CA LYS A 530 -3.10 -7.67 28.95
C LYS A 530 -2.86 -8.79 27.95
N ALA A 531 -2.00 -8.54 26.95
CA ALA A 531 -1.62 -9.52 25.95
C ALA A 531 -1.02 -10.77 26.60
N GLU A 532 -0.09 -10.59 27.54
CA GLU A 532 0.50 -11.70 28.30
C GLU A 532 -0.56 -12.50 29.04
N GLY A 533 -1.48 -11.85 29.74
CA GLY A 533 -2.52 -12.54 30.51
C GLY A 533 -3.42 -13.43 29.64
N TYR A 534 -3.87 -12.92 28.51
CA TYR A 534 -4.69 -13.71 27.58
C TYR A 534 -3.89 -14.84 26.93
N LEU A 535 -2.70 -14.56 26.42
CA LEU A 535 -1.85 -15.57 25.77
C LEU A 535 -1.42 -16.68 26.76
N GLN A 536 -1.11 -16.35 28.02
CA GLN A 536 -0.80 -17.33 29.04
C GLN A 536 -2.01 -18.22 29.39
N THR A 537 -3.22 -17.66 29.42
CA THR A 537 -4.46 -18.45 29.60
C THR A 537 -4.61 -19.45 28.45
N ALA A 538 -4.43 -19.00 27.21
CA ALA A 538 -4.46 -19.86 26.04
C ALA A 538 -3.34 -20.92 26.08
N TYR A 539 -2.13 -20.54 26.48
CA TYR A 539 -0.99 -21.44 26.60
C TYR A 539 -1.26 -22.58 27.59
N GLN A 540 -1.75 -22.23 28.76
CA GLN A 540 -2.12 -23.24 29.77
C GLN A 540 -3.19 -24.20 29.26
N ARG A 541 -4.21 -23.66 28.57
CA ARG A 541 -5.28 -24.49 27.99
C ARG A 541 -4.78 -25.41 26.89
N LEU A 542 -3.99 -24.90 25.97
CA LEU A 542 -3.52 -25.63 24.78
C LEU A 542 -2.41 -26.65 25.11
N THR A 543 -1.60 -26.40 26.14
CA THR A 543 -0.57 -27.34 26.56
C THR A 543 -1.06 -28.32 27.62
N GLY A 544 -2.30 -28.23 28.06
CA GLY A 544 -2.93 -29.12 29.01
C GLY A 544 -2.51 -28.95 30.47
N LEU A 545 -1.77 -27.86 30.79
CA LEU A 545 -1.28 -27.66 32.16
C LEU A 545 -2.38 -27.61 33.22
N HIS A 546 -3.55 -27.08 32.91
CA HIS A 546 -4.69 -27.03 33.82
C HIS A 546 -5.56 -28.29 33.80
N TYR A 547 -5.27 -29.24 32.92
CA TYR A 547 -5.89 -30.57 32.90
C TYR A 547 -4.95 -31.65 33.44
N MET A 548 -3.81 -31.26 34.02
CA MET A 548 -2.91 -32.27 34.55
C MET A 548 -3.65 -33.14 35.57
N PRO A 549 -3.70 -34.44 35.33
CA PRO A 549 -4.23 -35.36 36.34
C PRO A 549 -3.38 -35.29 37.60
N ASP A 550 -3.95 -35.70 38.71
CA ASP A 550 -3.22 -35.79 39.95
C ASP A 550 -1.98 -36.71 39.75
N VAL A 551 -0.82 -36.08 39.56
CA VAL A 551 0.47 -36.79 39.33
C VAL A 551 0.80 -37.76 40.46
N ALA A 552 0.36 -37.42 41.67
CA ALA A 552 0.55 -38.32 42.81
C ALA A 552 -0.22 -39.64 42.68
N LYS A 553 -1.32 -39.64 41.91
CA LYS A 553 -2.11 -40.86 41.67
C LYS A 553 -1.69 -41.61 40.41
N THR A 554 -1.35 -40.91 39.35
CA THR A 554 -1.12 -41.50 38.03
C THR A 554 0.37 -41.68 37.72
N GLY A 555 1.24 -40.85 38.30
CA GLY A 555 2.67 -40.83 37.99
C GLY A 555 2.99 -40.33 36.56
N VAL A 556 1.98 -39.86 35.83
CA VAL A 556 2.11 -39.47 34.44
C VAL A 556 1.79 -37.99 34.31
N ILE A 557 2.69 -37.23 33.67
CA ILE A 557 2.50 -35.84 33.30
C ILE A 557 2.13 -35.81 31.82
N TYR A 558 0.97 -35.23 31.50
CA TYR A 558 0.49 -35.03 30.12
C TYR A 558 0.72 -33.60 29.69
N HIS A 559 1.57 -33.41 28.69
CA HIS A 559 1.76 -32.15 27.99
C HIS A 559 1.39 -32.34 26.53
N THR A 560 0.54 -31.47 26.01
CA THR A 560 0.20 -31.45 24.61
C THR A 560 0.87 -30.26 23.92
N ASN A 561 1.31 -30.46 22.70
CA ASN A 561 1.75 -29.35 21.88
C ASN A 561 0.54 -28.68 21.21
N PRO A 562 0.51 -27.33 21.08
CA PRO A 562 -0.53 -26.65 20.32
C PRO A 562 -0.46 -27.07 18.85
N LYS A 563 -1.56 -26.87 18.11
CA LYS A 563 -1.65 -27.24 16.69
C LYS A 563 -0.78 -26.35 15.80
N ASP A 564 -0.56 -25.10 16.19
CA ASP A 564 0.21 -24.09 15.44
C ASP A 564 1.09 -23.26 16.38
N GLY A 565 1.97 -22.46 15.77
CA GLY A 565 2.97 -21.67 16.51
C GLY A 565 2.54 -20.24 16.83
N GLU A 566 1.36 -19.77 16.40
CA GLU A 566 0.95 -18.38 16.50
C GLU A 566 0.97 -17.86 17.94
N MET A 567 0.28 -18.52 18.83
CA MET A 567 0.27 -18.17 20.25
C MET A 567 1.67 -18.14 20.87
N LEU A 568 2.51 -19.11 20.54
CA LEU A 568 3.89 -19.21 21.04
C LEU A 568 4.76 -18.07 20.53
N TYR A 569 4.60 -17.74 19.24
CA TYR A 569 5.29 -16.62 18.64
C TYR A 569 4.95 -15.29 19.34
N TYR A 570 3.65 -15.02 19.54
CA TYR A 570 3.21 -13.79 20.21
C TYR A 570 3.58 -13.77 21.70
N LEU A 571 3.65 -14.92 22.38
CA LEU A 571 4.25 -14.99 23.72
C LEU A 571 5.73 -14.60 23.69
N GLY A 572 6.46 -14.99 22.66
CA GLY A 572 7.83 -14.54 22.42
C GLY A 572 7.92 -13.02 22.24
N VAL A 573 7.09 -12.45 21.36
CA VAL A 573 7.02 -11.01 21.11
C VAL A 573 6.70 -10.23 22.39
N VAL A 574 5.67 -10.64 23.12
CA VAL A 574 5.24 -9.98 24.35
C VAL A 574 6.29 -10.11 25.46
N SER A 575 6.91 -11.29 25.62
CA SER A 575 7.98 -11.51 26.61
C SER A 575 9.19 -10.62 26.30
N GLN A 576 9.58 -10.51 25.01
CA GLN A 576 10.68 -9.61 24.59
C GLN A 576 10.31 -8.14 24.84
N ALA A 577 9.08 -7.75 24.53
CA ALA A 577 8.57 -6.42 24.83
C ALA A 577 8.55 -6.10 26.33
N LEU A 578 8.36 -7.08 27.19
CA LEU A 578 8.43 -6.95 28.66
C LEU A 578 9.86 -7.07 29.23
N GLY A 579 10.89 -7.28 28.39
CA GLY A 579 12.28 -7.45 28.80
C GLY A 579 12.58 -8.83 29.40
N LYS A 580 11.73 -9.83 29.17
CA LYS A 580 11.85 -11.22 29.63
C LYS A 580 12.57 -12.08 28.58
N ASP A 581 13.81 -11.73 28.23
CA ASP A 581 14.55 -12.34 27.12
C ASP A 581 14.69 -13.87 27.18
N LYS A 582 14.83 -14.45 28.37
CA LYS A 582 14.91 -15.90 28.52
C LYS A 582 13.59 -16.61 28.19
N GLU A 583 12.48 -16.02 28.57
CA GLU A 583 11.14 -16.52 28.25
C GLU A 583 10.88 -16.35 26.76
N ALA A 584 11.22 -15.19 26.21
CA ALA A 584 11.11 -14.92 24.78
C ALA A 584 11.92 -15.95 23.95
N GLU A 585 13.18 -16.22 24.32
CA GLU A 585 14.00 -17.24 23.68
C GLU A 585 13.30 -18.61 23.68
N SER A 586 12.74 -19.01 24.83
CA SER A 586 12.04 -20.31 24.96
C SER A 586 10.79 -20.39 24.06
N PHE A 587 9.98 -19.32 24.02
CA PHE A 587 8.76 -19.30 23.21
C PHE A 587 9.07 -19.24 21.71
N TYR A 588 10.06 -18.48 21.28
CA TYR A 588 10.48 -18.45 19.87
C TYR A 588 11.03 -19.81 19.41
N TRP A 589 11.81 -20.51 20.24
CA TRP A 589 12.24 -21.87 19.90
C TRP A 589 11.09 -22.85 19.75
N LYS A 590 10.07 -22.75 20.61
CA LYS A 590 8.87 -23.59 20.48
C LYS A 590 8.07 -23.22 19.22
N SER A 591 7.92 -21.94 18.93
CA SER A 591 7.20 -21.45 17.74
C SER A 591 7.90 -21.85 16.45
N ALA A 592 9.23 -21.89 16.43
CA ALA A 592 10.03 -22.32 15.27
C ALA A 592 9.79 -23.78 14.82
N TRP A 593 9.06 -24.59 15.58
CA TRP A 593 8.60 -25.92 15.17
C TRP A 593 7.47 -25.88 14.14
N TYR A 594 6.78 -24.74 14.00
CA TYR A 594 5.56 -24.60 13.21
C TYR A 594 5.81 -23.75 11.96
N PRO A 595 5.50 -24.26 10.76
CA PRO A 595 5.90 -23.63 9.50
C PRO A 595 5.55 -22.14 9.35
N GLY A 596 4.37 -21.73 9.82
CA GLY A 596 3.89 -20.34 9.65
C GLY A 596 4.70 -19.28 10.41
N PHE A 597 5.45 -19.69 11.46
CA PHE A 597 6.19 -18.75 12.34
C PHE A 597 7.67 -19.08 12.47
N GLN A 598 8.21 -19.97 11.65
CA GLN A 598 9.63 -20.37 11.71
C GLN A 598 10.55 -19.19 11.40
N SER A 599 10.40 -18.58 10.23
CA SER A 599 11.27 -17.48 9.80
C SER A 599 11.29 -16.29 10.78
N PRO A 600 10.14 -15.73 11.21
CA PRO A 600 10.16 -14.64 12.18
C PRO A 600 10.69 -15.04 13.56
N SER A 601 10.46 -16.28 14.01
CA SER A 601 11.02 -16.78 15.27
C SER A 601 12.55 -16.86 15.21
N TYR A 602 13.12 -17.40 14.14
CA TYR A 602 14.57 -17.47 13.97
C TYR A 602 15.19 -16.07 13.82
N SER A 603 14.51 -15.13 13.14
CA SER A 603 14.96 -13.74 13.06
C SER A 603 15.01 -13.09 14.45
N ALA A 604 13.99 -13.29 15.29
CA ALA A 604 13.96 -12.79 16.66
C ALA A 604 15.05 -13.43 17.55
N LEU A 605 15.25 -14.74 17.45
CA LEU A 605 16.33 -15.46 18.13
C LEU A 605 17.71 -14.92 17.75
N ALA A 606 17.93 -14.63 16.46
CA ALA A 606 19.17 -14.05 15.97
C ALA A 606 19.46 -12.69 16.62
N GLN A 607 18.44 -11.82 16.71
CA GLN A 607 18.55 -10.52 17.37
C GLN A 607 18.89 -10.68 18.87
N ILE A 608 18.22 -11.59 19.59
CA ILE A 608 18.50 -11.87 21.01
C ILE A 608 19.94 -12.38 21.17
N TYR A 609 20.37 -13.34 20.37
CA TYR A 609 21.72 -13.91 20.47
C TYR A 609 22.81 -12.91 20.13
N TRP A 610 22.57 -12.04 19.13
CA TRP A 610 23.54 -11.01 18.77
C TRP A 610 23.74 -10.01 19.93
N LYS A 611 22.66 -9.50 20.52
CA LYS A 611 22.72 -8.63 21.72
C LYS A 611 23.43 -9.29 22.91
N GLN A 612 23.32 -10.59 23.05
CA GLN A 612 24.00 -11.36 24.09
C GLN A 612 25.48 -11.68 23.74
N GLY A 613 26.00 -11.24 22.59
CA GLY A 613 27.35 -11.55 22.12
C GLY A 613 27.56 -13.00 21.66
N LYS A 614 26.50 -13.79 21.51
CA LYS A 614 26.52 -15.19 21.05
C LYS A 614 26.56 -15.25 19.52
N LYS A 615 27.64 -14.71 18.92
CA LYS A 615 27.73 -14.47 17.47
C LYS A 615 27.47 -15.72 16.60
N ALA A 616 28.01 -16.89 16.96
CA ALA A 616 27.80 -18.12 16.18
C ALA A 616 26.31 -18.52 16.14
N LYS A 617 25.62 -18.46 17.30
CA LYS A 617 24.19 -18.77 17.39
C LYS A 617 23.33 -17.74 16.64
N ALA A 618 23.75 -16.47 16.66
CA ALA A 618 23.06 -15.42 15.92
C ALA A 618 23.14 -15.66 14.40
N LEU A 619 24.32 -16.02 13.88
CA LEU A 619 24.51 -16.37 12.47
C LEU A 619 23.73 -17.61 12.08
N GLU A 620 23.75 -18.68 12.89
CA GLU A 620 22.97 -19.90 12.64
C GLU A 620 21.46 -19.60 12.61
N ALA A 621 20.96 -18.82 13.56
CA ALA A 621 19.53 -18.49 13.61
C ALA A 621 19.12 -17.61 12.43
N ILE A 622 19.93 -16.62 12.02
CA ILE A 622 19.56 -15.77 10.89
C ILE A 622 19.66 -16.53 9.56
N ASP A 623 20.57 -17.50 9.43
CA ASP A 623 20.64 -18.38 8.27
C ASP A 623 19.34 -19.19 8.14
N ASN A 624 18.88 -19.81 9.22
CA ASN A 624 17.61 -20.52 9.26
C ASN A 624 16.41 -19.62 8.89
N SER A 625 16.42 -18.37 9.34
CA SER A 625 15.36 -17.40 8.96
C SER A 625 15.35 -17.12 7.46
N ILE A 626 16.52 -16.92 6.85
CA ILE A 626 16.68 -16.62 5.42
C ILE A 626 16.33 -17.84 4.55
N ASP A 627 16.75 -19.04 4.96
CA ASP A 627 16.42 -20.28 4.24
C ASP A 627 14.91 -20.50 4.12
N LEU A 628 14.15 -20.06 5.12
CA LEU A 628 12.69 -20.17 5.17
C LEU A 628 11.97 -18.98 4.52
N SER A 629 12.63 -17.84 4.39
CA SER A 629 12.08 -16.62 3.78
C SER A 629 13.17 -15.86 2.99
N GLY A 630 13.61 -16.45 1.89
CA GLY A 630 14.72 -15.96 1.07
C GLY A 630 14.53 -14.57 0.44
N LYS A 631 13.30 -14.03 0.48
CA LYS A 631 12.98 -12.66 0.02
C LYS A 631 12.98 -11.63 1.16
N SER A 632 13.15 -12.03 2.42
CA SER A 632 13.18 -11.11 3.56
C SER A 632 14.45 -10.25 3.54
N THR A 633 14.33 -9.00 3.12
CA THR A 633 15.46 -8.08 3.03
C THR A 633 15.98 -7.69 4.42
N VAL A 634 15.11 -7.60 5.43
CA VAL A 634 15.52 -7.29 6.80
C VAL A 634 16.35 -8.40 7.44
N SER A 635 16.00 -9.68 7.22
CA SER A 635 16.82 -10.81 7.73
C SER A 635 18.20 -10.84 7.08
N LYS A 636 18.28 -10.55 5.77
CA LYS A 636 19.56 -10.43 5.06
C LYS A 636 20.37 -9.22 5.52
N PHE A 637 19.72 -8.10 5.83
CA PHE A 637 20.39 -6.94 6.44
C PHE A 637 21.02 -7.31 7.80
N TYR A 638 20.27 -7.98 8.69
CA TYR A 638 20.83 -8.42 9.96
C TYR A 638 22.04 -9.35 9.77
N LYS A 639 21.94 -10.30 8.85
CA LYS A 639 23.06 -11.20 8.53
C LYS A 639 24.27 -10.41 8.01
N ALA A 640 24.05 -9.44 7.08
CA ALA A 640 25.11 -8.62 6.54
C ALA A 640 25.83 -7.82 7.64
N HIS A 641 25.08 -7.22 8.56
CA HIS A 641 25.64 -6.51 9.70
C HIS A 641 26.44 -7.46 10.61
N PHE A 642 25.92 -8.65 10.92
CA PHE A 642 26.64 -9.66 11.73
C PHE A 642 27.92 -10.13 11.07
N LEU A 643 27.95 -10.33 9.76
CA LEU A 643 29.12 -10.69 8.98
C LEU A 643 30.17 -9.58 9.02
N ALA A 644 29.78 -8.32 8.76
CA ALA A 644 30.68 -7.17 8.79
C ALA A 644 31.35 -7.02 10.16
N LYS A 645 30.56 -7.07 11.24
CA LYS A 645 31.08 -7.02 12.64
C LYS A 645 31.86 -8.26 13.07
N SER A 646 31.85 -9.31 12.24
CA SER A 646 32.66 -10.54 12.44
C SER A 646 33.90 -10.58 11.54
N GLY A 647 34.23 -9.48 10.83
CA GLY A 647 35.39 -9.38 9.96
C GLY A 647 35.19 -9.96 8.55
N ARG A 648 33.94 -10.21 8.14
CA ARG A 648 33.53 -10.79 6.84
C ARG A 648 32.84 -9.75 5.97
N ALA A 649 33.47 -8.56 5.81
CA ALA A 649 32.86 -7.40 5.15
C ALA A 649 32.51 -7.65 3.68
N ASP A 650 33.31 -8.43 2.93
CA ASP A 650 33.03 -8.71 1.52
C ASP A 650 31.79 -9.58 1.33
N GLU A 651 31.55 -10.54 2.24
CA GLU A 651 30.34 -11.33 2.21
C GLU A 651 29.10 -10.47 2.59
N ALA A 652 29.28 -9.53 3.51
CA ALA A 652 28.24 -8.56 3.85
C ALA A 652 27.86 -7.70 2.65
N ARG A 653 28.87 -7.16 1.92
CA ARG A 653 28.63 -6.37 0.69
C ARG A 653 27.89 -7.16 -0.38
N THR A 654 28.27 -8.44 -0.57
CA THR A 654 27.60 -9.31 -1.55
C THR A 654 26.13 -9.46 -1.21
N LEU A 655 25.80 -9.76 0.04
CA LEU A 655 24.45 -9.95 0.50
C LEU A 655 23.59 -8.67 0.42
N LEU A 656 24.18 -7.51 0.72
CA LEU A 656 23.49 -6.21 0.58
C LEU A 656 23.20 -5.88 -0.89
N LYS A 657 24.14 -6.19 -1.80
CA LYS A 657 23.94 -6.01 -3.25
C LYS A 657 22.84 -6.95 -3.78
N GLU A 658 22.72 -8.18 -3.27
CA GLU A 658 21.61 -9.07 -3.59
C GLU A 658 20.26 -8.48 -3.15
N ASN A 659 20.17 -7.90 -1.93
CA ASN A 659 18.98 -7.20 -1.48
C ASN A 659 18.61 -6.05 -2.41
N ILE A 660 19.58 -5.19 -2.73
CA ILE A 660 19.37 -4.03 -3.60
C ILE A 660 18.98 -4.46 -5.02
N SER A 661 19.46 -5.60 -5.50
CA SER A 661 19.05 -6.15 -6.80
C SER A 661 17.59 -6.65 -6.78
N PHE A 662 17.13 -7.22 -5.67
CA PHE A 662 15.73 -7.65 -5.50
C PHE A 662 14.79 -6.46 -5.31
N ASP A 663 15.22 -5.50 -4.51
CA ASP A 663 14.49 -4.30 -4.10
C ASP A 663 15.42 -3.08 -4.13
N PRO A 664 15.50 -2.36 -5.26
CA PRO A 664 16.33 -1.16 -5.38
C PRO A 664 15.95 -0.01 -4.44
N LEU A 665 14.76 -0.06 -3.82
CA LEU A 665 14.30 0.87 -2.80
C LEU A 665 14.52 0.34 -1.36
N ASP A 666 15.32 -0.71 -1.19
CA ASP A 666 15.74 -1.14 0.15
C ASP A 666 16.78 -0.17 0.73
N TRP A 667 16.27 0.96 1.25
CA TRP A 667 17.10 2.02 1.81
C TRP A 667 17.97 1.53 2.96
N LEU A 668 17.49 0.58 3.76
CA LEU A 668 18.24 -0.02 4.86
C LEU A 668 19.53 -0.71 4.37
N SER A 669 19.44 -1.53 3.33
CA SER A 669 20.63 -2.17 2.73
C SER A 669 21.55 -1.17 2.03
N ARG A 670 21.01 -0.13 1.40
CA ARG A 670 21.80 0.94 0.78
C ARG A 670 22.59 1.74 1.81
N ILE A 671 21.92 2.11 2.92
CA ILE A 671 22.58 2.83 4.05
C ILE A 671 23.71 1.98 4.63
N GLU A 672 23.46 0.69 4.89
CA GLU A 672 24.51 -0.19 5.44
C GLU A 672 25.68 -0.39 4.46
N LEU A 673 25.39 -0.48 3.16
CA LEU A 673 26.46 -0.58 2.14
C LEU A 673 27.29 0.70 2.08
N ALA A 674 26.65 1.88 2.03
CA ALA A 674 27.35 3.18 2.05
C ALA A 674 28.22 3.32 3.32
N ARG A 675 27.69 2.91 4.48
CA ARG A 675 28.44 2.91 5.74
C ARG A 675 29.67 1.98 5.70
N LEU A 676 29.53 0.78 5.14
CA LEU A 676 30.65 -0.18 5.00
C LEU A 676 31.72 0.28 4.01
N ASP A 677 31.33 1.10 3.04
CA ASP A 677 32.21 1.66 2.03
C ASP A 677 32.73 3.05 2.43
N GLU A 678 32.29 3.59 3.58
CA GLU A 678 32.63 4.94 4.08
C GLU A 678 32.31 6.05 3.05
N ASP A 679 31.19 5.87 2.31
CA ASP A 679 30.77 6.73 1.20
C ASP A 679 29.63 7.67 1.64
N SER A 680 30.00 8.87 2.07
CA SER A 680 29.05 9.91 2.47
C SER A 680 28.25 10.48 1.29
N ASP A 681 28.86 10.58 0.10
CA ASP A 681 28.19 11.11 -1.09
C ASP A 681 27.06 10.16 -1.54
N ALA A 682 27.30 8.83 -1.40
CA ALA A 682 26.25 7.83 -1.61
C ALA A 682 25.10 8.00 -0.62
N LEU A 683 25.35 8.36 0.64
CA LEU A 683 24.30 8.57 1.63
C LEU A 683 23.44 9.79 1.31
N ASP A 684 24.01 10.89 0.87
CA ASP A 684 23.27 12.08 0.41
C ASP A 684 22.38 11.74 -0.80
N MET A 685 22.93 10.99 -1.77
CA MET A 685 22.16 10.55 -2.93
C MET A 685 20.99 9.62 -2.52
N ILE A 686 21.23 8.68 -1.59
CA ILE A 686 20.17 7.79 -1.07
C ILE A 686 19.03 8.61 -0.45
N ILE A 687 19.35 9.57 0.42
CA ILE A 687 18.35 10.43 1.07
C ILE A 687 17.55 11.24 0.04
N SER A 688 18.19 11.74 -1.01
CA SER A 688 17.53 12.52 -2.07
C SER A 688 16.52 11.72 -2.91
N HIS A 689 16.61 10.39 -2.91
CA HIS A 689 15.69 9.51 -3.62
C HIS A 689 14.59 8.91 -2.72
N MET A 690 14.65 9.13 -1.41
CA MET A 690 13.58 8.73 -0.48
C MET A 690 12.35 9.62 -0.68
N GLY A 691 11.16 9.03 -0.62
CA GLY A 691 9.91 9.78 -0.68
C GLY A 691 9.66 10.61 0.58
N ILE A 692 9.79 9.97 1.74
CA ILE A 692 9.67 10.57 3.07
C ILE A 692 10.95 10.26 3.86
N PRO A 693 12.03 11.04 3.68
CA PRO A 693 13.33 10.75 4.28
C PRO A 693 13.27 10.56 5.80
N LEU A 694 12.50 11.38 6.51
CA LEU A 694 12.34 11.26 7.96
C LEU A 694 11.84 9.87 8.36
N GLN A 695 10.82 9.35 7.67
CA GLN A 695 10.26 8.02 7.93
C GLN A 695 11.29 6.91 7.72
N GLU A 696 11.96 6.94 6.57
CA GLU A 696 12.91 5.89 6.20
C GLU A 696 14.15 5.86 7.11
N ILE A 697 14.64 7.03 7.54
CA ILE A 697 15.75 7.16 8.48
C ILE A 697 15.35 6.60 9.86
N ILE A 698 14.16 6.95 10.35
CA ILE A 698 13.65 6.42 11.63
C ILE A 698 13.49 4.90 11.56
N GLU A 699 12.94 4.37 10.47
CA GLU A 699 12.83 2.92 10.28
C GLU A 699 14.21 2.25 10.29
N ALA A 700 15.18 2.77 9.52
CA ALA A 700 16.54 2.23 9.48
C ALA A 700 17.20 2.24 10.87
N SER A 701 17.09 3.36 11.60
CA SER A 701 17.64 3.46 12.97
C SER A 701 16.99 2.47 13.94
N THR A 702 15.71 2.18 13.77
CA THR A 702 14.98 1.17 14.57
C THR A 702 15.52 -0.24 14.32
N TYR A 703 15.84 -0.59 13.07
CA TYR A 703 16.43 -1.90 12.76
C TYR A 703 17.85 -2.05 13.36
N TYR A 704 18.67 -1.01 13.38
CA TYR A 704 19.95 -1.02 14.11
C TYR A 704 19.75 -1.23 15.61
N ASN A 705 18.77 -0.51 16.22
CA ASN A 705 18.43 -0.71 17.64
C ASN A 705 18.00 -2.15 17.95
N ASN A 706 17.24 -2.78 17.05
CA ASN A 706 16.76 -4.17 17.24
C ASN A 706 17.88 -5.18 17.42
N ILE A 707 19.06 -4.92 16.90
CA ILE A 707 20.25 -5.75 17.05
C ILE A 707 21.29 -5.15 18.01
N GLY A 708 20.96 -4.06 18.71
CA GLY A 708 21.88 -3.41 19.65
C GLY A 708 23.03 -2.63 18.99
N ALA A 709 22.91 -2.30 17.73
CA ALA A 709 23.86 -1.46 16.97
C ALA A 709 23.57 0.03 17.24
N TYR A 710 23.65 0.43 18.50
CA TYR A 710 23.26 1.77 18.95
C TYR A 710 24.15 2.88 18.38
N THR A 711 25.45 2.60 18.19
CA THR A 711 26.38 3.58 17.60
C THR A 711 25.98 3.90 16.17
N GLU A 712 25.73 2.90 15.35
CA GLU A 712 25.32 3.04 13.96
C GLU A 712 23.97 3.76 13.85
N ALA A 713 23.03 3.44 14.74
CA ALA A 713 21.74 4.13 14.82
C ALA A 713 21.93 5.62 15.12
N VAL A 714 22.77 5.98 16.10
CA VAL A 714 23.02 7.39 16.46
C VAL A 714 23.78 8.13 15.37
N GLU A 715 24.79 7.49 14.75
CA GLU A 715 25.52 8.08 13.63
C GLU A 715 24.59 8.43 12.46
N LEU A 716 23.66 7.55 12.10
CA LEU A 716 22.65 7.78 11.06
C LEU A 716 21.71 8.95 11.43
N LEU A 717 21.24 8.99 12.69
CA LEU A 717 20.37 10.06 13.17
C LEU A 717 21.11 11.39 13.21
N ASP A 718 22.37 11.43 13.68
CA ASP A 718 23.22 12.64 13.70
C ASP A 718 23.48 13.15 12.28
N TYR A 719 23.76 12.21 11.32
CA TYR A 719 23.92 12.56 9.92
C TYR A 719 22.65 13.21 9.35
N ALA A 720 21.49 12.59 9.56
CA ALA A 720 20.20 13.12 9.10
C ALA A 720 19.87 14.50 9.71
N MET A 721 20.19 14.71 10.98
CA MET A 721 20.03 16.03 11.62
C MET A 721 20.97 17.10 11.06
N ALA A 722 22.17 16.72 10.59
CA ALA A 722 23.15 17.64 10.01
C ALA A 722 22.85 18.01 8.54
N HIS A 723 22.35 17.04 7.73
CA HIS A 723 22.17 17.19 6.29
C HIS A 723 20.68 17.33 5.88
N GLY A 724 19.76 17.20 6.80
CA GLY A 724 18.30 17.26 6.60
C GLY A 724 17.71 15.90 6.29
N ALA A 725 16.59 15.62 6.99
CA ALA A 725 15.71 14.50 6.69
C ALA A 725 14.28 15.05 6.75
N PRO A 726 13.82 15.70 5.67
CA PRO A 726 12.53 16.37 5.70
C PRO A 726 11.40 15.33 5.76
N TYR A 727 10.34 15.66 6.46
CA TYR A 727 9.03 15.09 6.16
C TYR A 727 8.63 15.60 4.77
N SER A 728 8.13 14.72 3.92
CA SER A 728 7.81 15.09 2.55
C SER A 728 6.75 16.21 2.50
N SER A 729 7.05 17.26 1.77
CA SER A 729 6.07 18.21 1.24
C SER A 729 5.57 17.73 -0.11
N THR A 730 4.39 18.17 -0.52
CA THR A 730 3.92 17.99 -1.91
C THR A 730 4.15 19.28 -2.69
N PRO A 731 4.51 19.22 -4.00
CA PRO A 731 4.59 20.42 -4.83
C PRO A 731 3.27 21.21 -4.94
N MET A 732 2.15 20.61 -4.55
CA MET A 732 0.85 21.29 -4.49
C MET A 732 0.71 22.27 -3.33
N GLN A 733 1.64 22.31 -2.36
CA GLN A 733 1.55 23.23 -1.23
C GLN A 733 1.82 24.68 -1.65
N HIS A 734 1.07 25.61 -1.02
CA HIS A 734 1.20 27.05 -1.28
C HIS A 734 2.59 27.59 -0.92
N GLU A 735 3.17 27.11 0.17
CA GLU A 735 4.53 27.46 0.61
C GLU A 735 5.33 26.18 0.89
N ALA A 736 6.64 26.21 0.59
CA ALA A 736 7.53 25.16 1.05
C ALA A 736 7.56 25.17 2.58
N VAL A 737 7.07 24.12 3.21
CA VAL A 737 6.95 24.06 4.65
C VAL A 737 8.28 23.63 5.24
N GLU A 738 9.09 24.58 5.68
CA GLU A 738 10.33 24.33 6.42
C GLU A 738 10.15 23.51 7.72
N PRO A 739 8.97 23.51 8.41
CA PRO A 739 8.77 22.76 9.65
C PRO A 739 9.05 21.25 9.56
N PHE A 740 9.00 20.67 8.36
CA PHE A 740 9.26 19.25 8.16
C PHE A 740 10.75 18.85 8.15
N THR A 741 11.67 19.81 8.21
CA THR A 741 13.11 19.53 8.15
C THR A 741 13.74 19.20 9.50
N ALA A 742 13.04 19.42 10.60
CA ALA A 742 13.57 19.27 11.96
C ALA A 742 12.57 18.58 12.88
N SER A 743 12.51 17.24 12.82
CA SER A 743 11.67 16.48 13.75
C SER A 743 12.36 16.27 15.10
N PRO A 744 11.71 16.61 16.25
CA PRO A 744 12.25 16.29 17.56
C PRO A 744 12.43 14.78 17.79
N LEU A 745 11.72 13.90 17.06
CA LEU A 745 11.84 12.44 17.16
C LEU A 745 13.29 11.97 16.93
N LEU A 746 14.02 12.58 15.99
CA LEU A 746 15.41 12.19 15.73
C LEU A 746 16.28 12.39 16.99
N ASN A 747 16.09 13.50 17.69
CA ASN A 747 16.83 13.76 18.94
C ASN A 747 16.35 12.85 20.09
N TYR A 748 15.05 12.57 20.23
CA TYR A 748 14.56 11.62 21.22
C TYR A 748 15.12 10.22 20.98
N MET A 749 15.16 9.75 19.75
CA MET A 749 15.72 8.44 19.40
C MET A 749 17.23 8.40 19.64
N ALA A 750 17.99 9.42 19.20
CA ALA A 750 19.41 9.52 19.46
C ALA A 750 19.70 9.53 20.97
N GLY A 751 18.89 10.25 21.75
CA GLY A 751 18.95 10.24 23.21
C GLY A 751 18.75 8.86 23.80
N TYR A 752 17.72 8.15 23.36
CA TYR A 752 17.40 6.82 23.85
C TYR A 752 18.49 5.79 23.50
N TYR A 753 18.96 5.77 22.25
CA TYR A 753 20.00 4.83 21.83
C TYR A 753 21.36 5.13 22.49
N THR A 754 21.64 6.41 22.71
CA THR A 754 22.83 6.83 23.49
C THR A 754 22.75 6.40 24.95
N HIS A 755 21.55 6.45 25.56
CA HIS A 755 21.33 5.93 26.90
C HIS A 755 21.55 4.41 26.96
N LEU A 756 21.00 3.67 26.00
CA LEU A 756 21.19 2.22 25.90
C LEU A 756 22.66 1.82 25.67
N SER A 757 23.47 2.68 25.06
CA SER A 757 24.92 2.49 24.92
C SER A 757 25.72 2.81 26.17
N GLY A 758 25.08 3.42 27.19
CA GLY A 758 25.69 3.75 28.48
C GLY A 758 26.16 5.20 28.65
N ASP A 759 26.04 6.07 27.63
CA ASP A 759 26.42 7.50 27.75
C ASP A 759 25.23 8.34 28.19
N VAL A 760 24.98 8.35 29.49
CA VAL A 760 23.87 9.10 30.11
C VAL A 760 24.00 10.61 29.88
N SER A 761 25.21 11.19 29.90
CA SER A 761 25.43 12.61 29.75
C SER A 761 25.04 13.11 28.35
N LYS A 762 25.49 12.39 27.31
CA LYS A 762 25.15 12.67 25.91
C LYS A 762 23.66 12.47 25.65
N SER A 763 23.06 11.42 26.23
CA SER A 763 21.62 11.13 26.17
C SER A 763 20.77 12.32 26.65
N VAL A 764 21.05 12.84 27.85
CA VAL A 764 20.35 14.02 28.42
C VAL A 764 20.50 15.25 27.52
N SER A 765 21.65 15.42 26.86
CA SER A 765 21.86 16.52 25.91
C SER A 765 20.90 16.42 24.72
N TYR A 766 20.71 15.23 24.15
CA TYR A 766 19.74 15.01 23.06
C TYR A 766 18.30 15.28 23.51
N TYR A 767 17.90 14.78 24.68
CA TYR A 767 16.54 15.02 25.22
C TYR A 767 16.26 16.52 25.44
N LYS A 768 17.24 17.27 25.93
CA LYS A 768 17.11 18.73 26.07
C LYS A 768 16.99 19.45 24.73
N LYS A 769 17.72 18.99 23.70
CA LYS A 769 17.56 19.51 22.34
C LYS A 769 16.16 19.23 21.80
N ALA A 770 15.68 17.97 21.90
CA ALA A 770 14.34 17.57 21.49
C ALA A 770 13.25 18.41 22.15
N ALA A 771 13.33 18.60 23.48
CA ALA A 771 12.38 19.41 24.26
C ALA A 771 12.35 20.89 23.82
N ALA A 772 13.46 21.43 23.29
CA ALA A 772 13.53 22.80 22.81
C ALA A 772 12.95 23.02 21.41
N MET A 773 12.80 21.95 20.59
CA MET A 773 12.30 22.04 19.22
C MET A 773 10.79 22.29 19.16
N SER A 774 10.27 22.72 18.00
CA SER A 774 8.81 22.80 17.75
C SER A 774 8.15 21.43 17.86
N SER A 775 6.89 21.42 18.33
CA SER A 775 6.05 20.22 18.33
C SER A 775 5.27 20.01 17.04
N ASP A 776 5.36 20.92 16.09
CA ASP A 776 4.61 20.92 14.86
C ASP A 776 4.92 19.66 14.04
N TYR A 777 3.89 19.02 13.54
CA TYR A 777 3.95 17.81 12.72
C TYR A 777 4.76 16.65 13.32
N CYS A 778 4.93 16.61 14.63
CA CYS A 778 5.59 15.52 15.34
C CYS A 778 4.55 14.55 15.90
N PHE A 779 4.35 13.43 15.19
CA PHE A 779 3.31 12.44 15.49
C PHE A 779 3.93 11.05 15.70
N PRO A 780 4.45 10.72 16.89
CA PRO A 780 5.01 9.39 17.18
C PRO A 780 3.94 8.31 17.00
N SER A 781 4.31 7.20 16.33
CA SER A 781 3.36 6.14 16.00
C SER A 781 3.93 4.73 16.11
N ARG A 782 5.24 4.59 16.38
CA ARG A 782 5.88 3.29 16.49
C ARG A 782 5.82 2.77 17.91
N ILE A 783 5.66 1.47 18.03
CA ILE A 783 5.58 0.79 19.33
C ILE A 783 6.85 1.01 20.17
N GLU A 784 8.00 1.09 19.50
CA GLU A 784 9.31 1.32 20.11
C GLU A 784 9.44 2.72 20.71
N GLU A 785 8.70 3.68 20.20
CA GLU A 785 8.72 5.07 20.64
C GLU A 785 8.11 5.26 22.03
N GLN A 786 7.27 4.34 22.51
CA GLN A 786 6.74 4.39 23.87
C GLN A 786 7.87 4.38 24.90
N ARG A 787 8.79 3.39 24.82
CA ARG A 787 9.91 3.29 25.75
C ARG A 787 10.88 4.46 25.63
N MET A 788 11.10 4.94 24.42
CA MET A 788 11.91 6.10 24.16
C MET A 788 11.35 7.35 24.88
N LEU A 789 10.05 7.59 24.78
CA LEU A 789 9.39 8.74 25.41
C LEU A 789 9.32 8.57 26.94
N GLU A 790 9.06 7.38 27.44
CA GLU A 790 9.12 7.08 28.88
C GLU A 790 10.53 7.32 29.45
N ASP A 791 11.57 6.94 28.72
CA ASP A 791 12.96 7.21 29.12
C ASP A 791 13.27 8.73 29.07
N ALA A 792 12.83 9.42 28.04
CA ALA A 792 12.99 10.87 27.91
C ALA A 792 12.34 11.61 29.10
N ILE A 793 11.12 11.24 29.47
CA ILE A 793 10.42 11.79 30.64
C ILE A 793 11.21 11.53 31.94
N LYS A 794 11.73 10.32 32.11
CA LYS A 794 12.54 9.96 33.29
C LYS A 794 13.83 10.76 33.38
N MET A 795 14.50 10.98 32.22
CA MET A 795 15.79 11.67 32.16
C MET A 795 15.66 13.20 32.11
N ASN A 796 14.52 13.73 31.67
CA ASN A 796 14.19 15.15 31.61
C ASN A 796 12.76 15.41 32.12
N PRO A 797 12.48 15.34 33.44
CA PRO A 797 11.12 15.41 34.00
C PRO A 797 10.36 16.71 33.74
N SER A 798 11.02 17.76 33.27
CA SER A 798 10.38 19.02 32.89
C SER A 798 9.92 19.09 31.43
N ASP A 799 10.08 18.02 30.69
CA ASP A 799 9.73 17.96 29.26
C ASP A 799 8.22 17.73 29.05
N TYR A 800 7.45 18.81 29.02
CA TYR A 800 6.02 18.76 28.77
C TYR A 800 5.66 18.20 27.41
N LYS A 801 6.57 18.34 26.40
CA LYS A 801 6.33 17.81 25.05
C LYS A 801 6.48 16.29 24.99
N ALA A 802 7.44 15.70 25.73
CA ALA A 802 7.54 14.24 25.82
C ALA A 802 6.27 13.61 26.39
N HIS A 803 5.65 14.22 27.40
CA HIS A 803 4.32 13.82 27.91
C HIS A 803 3.23 13.95 26.85
N TYR A 804 3.21 15.05 26.09
CA TYR A 804 2.26 15.25 25.00
C TYR A 804 2.42 14.17 23.91
N TYR A 805 3.65 13.89 23.49
CA TYR A 805 3.93 12.87 22.48
C TYR A 805 3.57 11.46 22.96
N LEU A 806 3.89 11.14 24.21
CA LEU A 806 3.50 9.87 24.81
C LEU A 806 1.96 9.73 24.88
N GLY A 807 1.26 10.81 25.24
CA GLY A 807 -0.20 10.85 25.22
C GLY A 807 -0.76 10.60 23.82
N ASN A 808 -0.19 11.20 22.76
CA ASN A 808 -0.61 10.98 21.39
C ASN A 808 -0.42 9.51 20.97
N LEU A 809 0.74 8.93 21.27
CA LEU A 809 1.08 7.54 20.99
C LEU A 809 0.15 6.57 21.71
N LEU A 810 -0.08 6.77 23.00
CA LEU A 810 -0.99 5.94 23.80
C LEU A 810 -2.43 6.01 23.30
N TYR A 811 -2.90 7.20 22.90
CA TYR A 811 -4.24 7.36 22.35
C TYR A 811 -4.39 6.62 21.01
N PHE A 812 -3.37 6.68 20.16
CA PHE A 812 -3.31 5.93 18.91
C PHE A 812 -3.37 4.41 19.14
N TYR A 813 -2.74 3.92 20.20
CA TYR A 813 -2.77 2.51 20.61
C TYR A 813 -3.96 2.15 21.53
N GLU A 814 -5.06 2.92 21.46
CA GLU A 814 -6.31 2.68 22.21
C GLU A 814 -6.13 2.65 23.75
N GLN A 815 -5.01 3.15 24.29
CA GLN A 815 -4.73 3.30 25.70
C GLN A 815 -5.20 4.67 26.20
N LYS A 816 -6.49 4.96 26.00
CA LYS A 816 -7.06 6.32 26.08
C LYS A 816 -6.96 6.94 27.46
N ASP A 817 -7.19 6.19 28.54
CA ASP A 817 -7.09 6.69 29.90
C ASP A 817 -5.64 7.11 30.24
N ALA A 818 -4.67 6.27 29.89
CA ALA A 818 -3.27 6.57 30.06
C ALA A 818 -2.83 7.79 29.23
N ALA A 819 -3.35 7.94 28.02
CA ALA A 819 -3.12 9.11 27.16
C ALA A 819 -3.61 10.40 27.81
N ILE A 820 -4.82 10.40 28.38
CA ILE A 820 -5.40 11.55 29.08
C ILE A 820 -4.52 11.96 30.27
N GLU A 821 -4.03 11.00 31.05
CA GLU A 821 -3.13 11.32 32.17
C GLU A 821 -1.82 11.95 31.66
N GLN A 822 -1.23 11.46 30.57
CA GLN A 822 -0.03 12.07 29.99
C GLN A 822 -0.28 13.49 29.49
N TRP A 823 -1.40 13.77 28.87
CA TRP A 823 -1.75 15.13 28.45
C TRP A 823 -2.03 16.05 29.66
N LYS A 824 -2.59 15.55 30.77
CA LYS A 824 -2.73 16.30 32.03
C LYS A 824 -1.38 16.66 32.61
N GLU A 825 -0.41 15.75 32.62
CA GLU A 825 0.97 16.04 33.05
C GLU A 825 1.62 17.11 32.17
N SER A 826 1.43 17.00 30.83
CA SER A 826 1.93 17.99 29.88
C SER A 826 1.42 19.40 30.19
N VAL A 827 0.12 19.58 30.41
CA VAL A 827 -0.46 20.90 30.72
C VAL A 827 -0.19 21.35 32.17
N ALA A 828 0.09 20.42 33.08
CA ALA A 828 0.54 20.77 34.43
C ALA A 828 1.94 21.41 34.41
N LEU A 829 2.83 20.86 33.56
CA LEU A 829 4.18 21.43 33.35
C LEU A 829 4.15 22.72 32.53
N TYR A 830 3.28 22.82 31.54
CA TYR A 830 3.13 24.03 30.72
C TYR A 830 1.65 24.34 30.42
N PRO A 831 0.97 25.14 31.28
CA PRO A 831 -0.48 25.42 31.20
C PRO A 831 -0.95 26.17 29.94
N LYS A 832 -0.03 26.72 29.16
CA LYS A 832 -0.31 27.42 27.90
C LYS A 832 -0.09 26.55 26.64
N PHE A 833 0.00 25.23 26.80
CA PHE A 833 0.19 24.36 25.67
C PHE A 833 -1.16 24.01 25.00
N GLY A 834 -1.57 24.83 24.03
CA GLY A 834 -2.90 24.82 23.43
C GLY A 834 -3.27 23.48 22.82
N ILE A 835 -2.35 22.84 22.13
CA ILE A 835 -2.60 21.55 21.45
C ILE A 835 -2.87 20.41 22.45
N ALA A 836 -2.19 20.36 23.59
CA ALA A 836 -2.47 19.35 24.63
C ALA A 836 -3.81 19.62 25.34
N LEU A 837 -4.16 20.89 25.56
CA LEU A 837 -5.48 21.30 26.06
C LEU A 837 -6.60 20.89 25.09
N ARG A 838 -6.39 21.07 23.78
CA ARG A 838 -7.32 20.61 22.73
C ARG A 838 -7.48 19.09 22.77
N ASN A 839 -6.40 18.32 22.88
CA ASN A 839 -6.45 16.87 22.96
C ASN A 839 -7.24 16.37 24.19
N LEU A 840 -7.11 17.05 25.33
CA LEU A 840 -7.95 16.78 26.50
C LEU A 840 -9.43 17.04 26.21
N GLY A 841 -9.76 18.12 25.51
CA GLY A 841 -11.12 18.42 25.06
C GLY A 841 -11.67 17.33 24.14
N PHE A 842 -10.89 16.94 23.13
CA PHE A 842 -11.23 15.88 22.21
C PHE A 842 -11.50 14.53 22.92
N ALA A 843 -10.58 14.08 23.76
CA ALA A 843 -10.74 12.83 24.49
C ALA A 843 -11.88 12.86 25.51
N THR A 844 -12.11 14.01 26.14
CA THR A 844 -13.24 14.19 27.08
C THR A 844 -14.57 14.05 26.36
N ASP A 845 -14.74 14.57 25.14
CA ASP A 845 -15.94 14.35 24.32
C ASP A 845 -16.03 12.90 23.82
N LYS A 846 -14.98 12.39 23.16
CA LYS A 846 -15.06 11.13 22.41
C LYS A 846 -14.94 9.88 23.27
N HIS A 847 -14.19 9.92 24.37
CA HIS A 847 -13.94 8.77 25.22
C HIS A 847 -14.70 8.84 26.54
N ILE A 848 -14.68 9.99 27.22
CA ILE A 848 -15.40 10.14 28.50
C ILE A 848 -16.88 10.45 28.28
N GLY A 849 -17.23 11.20 27.22
CA GLY A 849 -18.61 11.57 26.88
C GLY A 849 -19.12 12.82 27.62
N ASP A 850 -18.26 13.56 28.35
CA ASP A 850 -18.62 14.79 29.07
C ASP A 850 -18.39 16.02 28.20
N LYS A 851 -19.45 16.45 27.49
CA LYS A 851 -19.41 17.60 26.59
C LYS A 851 -19.17 18.93 27.31
N ALA A 852 -19.67 19.07 28.54
CA ALA A 852 -19.50 20.30 29.30
C ALA A 852 -18.02 20.50 29.69
N MET A 853 -17.39 19.44 30.21
CA MET A 853 -15.97 19.45 30.52
C MET A 853 -15.10 19.58 29.24
N ALA A 854 -15.51 18.94 28.14
CA ALA A 854 -14.82 19.09 26.85
C ALA A 854 -14.80 20.54 26.38
N ALA A 855 -15.96 21.24 26.43
CA ALA A 855 -16.05 22.66 26.09
C ALA A 855 -15.12 23.55 26.98
N GLU A 856 -14.96 23.21 28.25
CA GLU A 856 -14.04 23.94 29.14
C GLU A 856 -12.57 23.78 28.69
N TRP A 857 -12.17 22.55 28.29
CA TRP A 857 -10.83 22.31 27.78
C TRP A 857 -10.59 23.08 26.47
N TYR A 858 -11.54 23.10 25.54
CA TYR A 858 -11.44 23.88 24.30
C TYR A 858 -11.35 25.40 24.58
N ARG A 859 -12.10 25.93 25.53
CA ARG A 859 -11.98 27.35 25.94
C ARG A 859 -10.60 27.65 26.50
N LYS A 860 -9.99 26.75 27.28
CA LYS A 860 -8.61 26.87 27.74
C LYS A 860 -7.62 26.82 26.58
N ALA A 861 -7.83 25.93 25.59
CA ALA A 861 -6.99 25.85 24.40
C ALA A 861 -7.03 27.17 23.60
N ILE A 862 -8.22 27.71 23.34
CA ILE A 862 -8.40 29.02 22.69
C ILE A 862 -7.72 30.16 23.49
N ALA A 863 -7.81 30.14 24.82
CA ALA A 863 -7.14 31.15 25.65
C ALA A 863 -5.60 31.04 25.62
N ALA A 864 -5.08 29.82 25.44
CA ALA A 864 -3.65 29.53 25.31
C ALA A 864 -3.10 29.90 23.92
N ASP A 865 -3.86 29.61 22.87
CA ASP A 865 -3.52 29.92 21.48
C ASP A 865 -4.76 30.41 20.72
N PRO A 866 -5.05 31.70 20.74
CA PRO A 866 -6.20 32.30 20.08
C PRO A 866 -6.02 32.43 18.55
N ALA A 867 -4.86 32.04 17.99
CA ALA A 867 -4.57 32.12 16.57
C ALA A 867 -4.95 30.83 15.82
N GLU A 868 -5.22 29.75 16.54
CA GLU A 868 -5.56 28.45 15.96
C GLU A 868 -7.08 28.34 15.68
N PRO A 869 -7.53 28.37 14.41
CA PRO A 869 -8.94 28.40 14.07
C PRO A 869 -9.67 27.09 14.40
N LYS A 870 -8.95 25.96 14.40
CA LYS A 870 -9.51 24.63 14.66
C LYS A 870 -10.17 24.52 16.04
N TYR A 871 -9.60 25.15 17.05
CA TYR A 871 -10.15 25.11 18.40
C TYR A 871 -11.54 25.75 18.48
N PHE A 872 -11.79 26.80 17.70
CA PHE A 872 -13.11 27.45 17.62
C PHE A 872 -14.12 26.54 16.91
N GLN A 873 -13.72 25.92 15.81
CA GLN A 873 -14.57 25.01 15.05
C GLN A 873 -14.98 23.78 15.90
N GLU A 874 -14.02 23.16 16.58
CA GLU A 874 -14.29 22.00 17.43
C GLU A 874 -15.15 22.37 18.65
N LEU A 875 -14.92 23.53 19.26
CA LEU A 875 -15.77 24.06 20.33
C LEU A 875 -17.21 24.28 19.85
N ASP A 876 -17.41 24.84 18.64
CA ASP A 876 -18.74 25.08 18.09
C ASP A 876 -19.52 23.77 17.89
N ILE A 877 -18.84 22.72 17.40
CA ILE A 877 -19.43 21.38 17.27
C ILE A 877 -19.90 20.83 18.63
N ILE A 878 -19.11 21.03 19.68
CA ILE A 878 -19.46 20.61 21.03
C ILE A 878 -20.65 21.42 21.58
N GLU A 879 -20.61 22.74 21.40
CA GLU A 879 -21.69 23.65 21.83
C GLU A 879 -23.02 23.35 21.09
N GLU A 880 -22.96 22.99 19.79
CA GLU A 880 -24.11 22.53 19.04
C GLU A 880 -24.69 21.23 19.61
N ALA A 881 -23.81 20.26 19.88
CA ALA A 881 -24.22 18.98 20.49
C ALA A 881 -24.80 19.15 21.91
N MET A 882 -24.39 20.20 22.62
CA MET A 882 -24.99 20.63 23.90
C MET A 882 -26.28 21.42 23.74
N LYS A 883 -26.74 21.68 22.49
CA LYS A 883 -27.94 22.46 22.14
C LYS A 883 -27.87 23.93 22.60
N LEU A 884 -26.68 24.54 22.61
CA LEU A 884 -26.57 25.98 22.82
C LEU A 884 -27.30 26.75 21.70
N PRO A 885 -27.96 27.87 22.03
CA PRO A 885 -28.65 28.67 21.01
C PRO A 885 -27.71 29.14 19.91
N SER A 886 -28.16 29.04 18.67
CA SER A 886 -27.36 29.47 17.49
C SER A 886 -26.89 30.93 17.57
N SER A 887 -27.68 31.79 18.24
CA SER A 887 -27.30 33.19 18.47
C SER A 887 -26.09 33.36 19.39
N GLN A 888 -25.92 32.48 20.38
CA GLN A 888 -24.73 32.49 21.25
C GLN A 888 -23.50 31.93 20.52
N ARG A 889 -23.67 30.82 19.79
CA ARG A 889 -22.62 30.21 18.95
C ARG A 889 -22.12 31.21 17.92
N LEU A 890 -23.05 31.88 17.20
CA LEU A 890 -22.72 32.88 16.20
C LEU A 890 -21.97 34.10 16.80
N ALA A 891 -22.35 34.53 18.00
CA ALA A 891 -21.66 35.62 18.67
C ALA A 891 -20.19 35.28 19.05
N HIS A 892 -19.93 34.00 19.39
CA HIS A 892 -18.55 33.51 19.59
C HIS A 892 -17.75 33.53 18.28
N MET A 893 -18.35 33.09 17.17
CA MET A 893 -17.73 33.06 15.84
C MET A 893 -17.48 34.49 15.32
N ASP A 894 -18.46 35.40 15.39
CA ASP A 894 -18.34 36.77 14.93
C ASP A 894 -17.24 37.54 15.67
N LYS A 895 -17.10 37.34 16.98
CA LYS A 895 -16.03 37.94 17.75
C LYS A 895 -14.65 37.56 17.26
N ASN A 896 -14.48 36.33 16.75
CA ASN A 896 -13.21 35.73 16.35
C ASN A 896 -13.09 35.49 14.83
N LYS A 897 -14.00 36.07 14.02
CA LYS A 897 -14.08 35.79 12.58
C LYS A 897 -12.78 36.05 11.82
N LYS A 898 -11.94 37.00 12.25
CA LYS A 898 -10.65 37.26 11.62
C LYS A 898 -9.67 36.10 11.75
N THR A 899 -9.74 35.34 12.83
CA THR A 899 -8.96 34.13 13.02
C THR A 899 -9.57 32.95 12.26
N ILE A 900 -10.89 32.78 12.38
CA ILE A 900 -11.63 31.63 11.82
C ILE A 900 -11.58 31.61 10.28
N PHE A 901 -11.62 32.81 9.63
CA PHE A 901 -11.56 32.92 8.16
C PHE A 901 -10.14 33.17 7.62
N LYS A 902 -9.11 32.99 8.44
CA LYS A 902 -7.72 33.00 7.95
C LYS A 902 -7.24 31.62 7.45
N SER A 903 -7.98 30.58 7.74
CA SER A 903 -7.67 29.20 7.34
C SER A 903 -8.25 28.87 5.99
#